data_e95aa473a499c0291c504ead1e64df15
#
_entry.id   e95aa473a499c0291c504ead1e64df15
#
_cell.length_a   1.000
_cell.length_b   1.000
_cell.length_c   1.000
_cell.angle_alpha   90.00
_cell.angle_beta   90.00
_cell.angle_gamma   90.00
#
_symmetry.space_group_name_H-M   'P 1'
#
loop_
_entity.id
_entity.type
_entity.pdbx_description
1 polymer ?
#
loop_
_entity_poly.entity_id
_entity_poly.type
_entity_poly.pdbx_seq_one_letter_code
_entity_poly.pdbx_strand_id
1 'polypeptide(L)'
;MKKFLLFQLVLMLSLPALAEEPFSFETRKLPVNRGGEVDGTVSLRFYKDMPSVPYISVADFQELMLPGTTIVVSKTGEGEYLLEGPYAKATVNTVTELFSSDNYMAFTNLMGQLREGMDNVYYDGAPFIRYNRQELTPASATVTFDFKKYGIDLRGNNKTVYFPFATLSDLYSDLYYHVAGYTGDKVVIVTDNQNEKISVIEPENADRLLEADTRDEDMAAFSYAELCFVIDHFYGMPGRSPLESGIQNDGLDKTLDTVENGPLIKKLLKSTDMEDYLIGMKSLQVLLDDGGHTNLMVDMDLFSITMGDEDLAGEAWNERNDKIQYKYPELYGSLTEYLNKIEERNSKFQYIDFYRPYVDTYHKEGKTAFLMLNTFGLTNMKAWNEYYEGGCIGETPAIDEEFKGDLSVVLDALKQASEDPEVKNFVVDLTCNLGGSLDVVMAMTALMGGQSHFYSENTLTGQRQIIYYDVDCNFDGVFDEKDKEVMYDLNIAVLTSDVAFSCANLFPSLMKDMGFPIIGERTGGGSCAVQNIVTPEGFQYQISSARGRLTNNKWENIDGGVEPDYVIDVSSGDYSNFYDVATINAFINKYCTSPNSIIDLNATSQDGTCVYYDLSGRKIDGRGVKGVYILKGKKMAK
;
A
#
# COMPACT_ATOMS: atom_id res chain seq x y z
N MET A 1 44.18 49.15 41.81
CA MET A 1 43.98 49.00 40.35
C MET A 1 44.35 47.62 39.78
N LYS A 2 45.45 46.97 40.23
CA LYS A 2 45.79 45.61 39.65
C LYS A 2 44.84 44.47 40.02
N LYS A 3 44.10 44.51 41.12
CA LYS A 3 43.14 43.48 41.51
C LYS A 3 41.78 43.62 40.79
N PHE A 4 41.45 44.77 40.25
CA PHE A 4 40.19 45.00 39.50
C PHE A 4 40.34 44.59 38.05
N LEU A 5 41.52 44.64 37.43
CA LEU A 5 41.81 44.17 36.10
C LEU A 5 41.80 42.63 35.99
N LEU A 6 42.20 41.94 37.09
CA LEU A 6 42.21 40.45 37.09
C LEU A 6 40.79 39.87 37.21
N PHE A 7 39.87 40.60 37.86
CA PHE A 7 38.48 40.16 37.97
C PHE A 7 37.69 40.37 36.67
N GLN A 8 38.02 41.40 35.89
CA GLN A 8 37.41 41.58 34.55
C GLN A 8 37.96 40.58 33.51
N LEU A 9 39.23 40.16 33.66
CA LEU A 9 39.80 39.14 32.74
C LEU A 9 39.27 37.72 33.00
N VAL A 10 38.92 37.42 34.28
CA VAL A 10 38.32 36.11 34.65
C VAL A 10 36.82 36.06 34.29
N LEU A 11 36.12 37.22 34.27
CA LEU A 11 34.71 37.26 33.84
C LEU A 11 34.54 37.19 32.31
N MET A 12 35.58 37.54 31.54
CA MET A 12 35.57 37.37 30.09
C MET A 12 35.90 35.95 29.61
N LEU A 13 36.48 35.12 30.52
CA LEU A 13 36.80 33.71 30.18
C LEU A 13 35.71 32.70 30.56
N SER A 14 34.57 33.14 31.08
CA SER A 14 33.45 32.30 31.49
C SER A 14 32.13 32.55 30.75
N LEU A 15 32.15 33.30 29.66
CA LEU A 15 31.06 33.21 28.70
C LEU A 15 31.26 31.88 27.96
N PRO A 16 30.32 30.94 28.04
CA PRO A 16 30.36 29.81 27.13
C PRO A 16 30.40 30.43 25.73
N ALA A 17 31.43 30.13 24.96
CA ALA A 17 31.38 30.39 23.54
C ALA A 17 30.08 29.71 23.05
N LEU A 18 29.10 30.52 22.70
CA LEU A 18 27.98 30.03 21.88
C LEU A 18 28.72 29.50 20.65
N ALA A 19 28.86 28.18 20.56
CA ALA A 19 29.41 27.56 19.37
C ALA A 19 28.51 28.04 18.22
N GLU A 20 29.09 28.87 17.36
CA GLU A 20 28.40 29.30 16.14
C GLU A 20 27.94 28.01 15.42
N GLU A 21 26.70 27.97 14.99
CA GLU A 21 26.26 26.88 14.17
C GLU A 21 27.13 26.84 12.90
N PRO A 22 27.64 25.67 12.50
CA PRO A 22 28.63 25.57 11.41
C PRO A 22 28.10 26.07 10.06
N PHE A 23 26.76 26.23 9.93
CA PHE A 23 26.10 26.65 8.71
C PHE A 23 25.20 27.86 8.95
N SER A 24 25.29 28.85 8.07
CA SER A 24 24.37 30.00 8.07
C SER A 24 23.03 29.60 7.45
N PHE A 25 21.94 30.01 8.08
CA PHE A 25 20.59 29.73 7.61
C PHE A 25 19.65 30.91 7.86
N GLU A 26 18.51 30.92 7.14
CA GLU A 26 17.33 31.72 7.42
C GLU A 26 16.27 30.82 8.05
N THR A 27 15.52 31.33 9.01
CA THR A 27 14.33 30.65 9.53
C THR A 27 13.08 31.33 8.99
N ARG A 28 12.20 30.56 8.35
CA ARG A 28 10.90 31.02 7.90
C ARG A 28 9.83 30.33 8.74
N LYS A 29 8.87 31.12 9.21
CA LYS A 29 7.70 30.63 9.92
C LYS A 29 6.54 30.54 8.93
N LEU A 30 6.07 29.32 8.66
CA LEU A 30 5.10 29.02 7.62
C LEU A 30 3.80 28.51 8.24
N PRO A 31 2.63 28.80 7.64
CA PRO A 31 1.37 28.19 8.04
C PRO A 31 1.40 26.68 7.79
N VAL A 32 0.68 25.94 8.63
CA VAL A 32 0.42 24.51 8.48
C VAL A 32 -1.04 24.35 8.09
N ASN A 33 -1.30 23.60 7.02
CA ASN A 33 -2.63 23.17 6.63
C ASN A 33 -2.78 21.68 6.96
N ARG A 34 -3.85 21.31 7.66
CA ARG A 34 -4.18 19.93 8.00
C ARG A 34 -5.64 19.68 7.70
N GLY A 35 -5.93 18.73 6.79
CA GLY A 35 -7.30 18.43 6.39
C GLY A 35 -8.05 19.63 5.79
N GLY A 36 -7.37 20.51 5.03
CA GLY A 36 -7.94 21.70 4.41
C GLY A 36 -8.06 22.93 5.32
N GLU A 37 -7.72 22.83 6.61
CA GLU A 37 -7.79 23.94 7.57
C GLU A 37 -6.41 24.38 8.06
N VAL A 38 -6.26 25.67 8.36
CA VAL A 38 -5.02 26.21 8.95
C VAL A 38 -4.90 25.75 10.40
N ASP A 39 -3.91 24.90 10.68
CA ASP A 39 -3.60 24.30 11.97
C ASP A 39 -2.24 24.78 12.52
N GLY A 40 -2.14 26.07 12.77
CA GLY A 40 -0.95 26.64 13.37
C GLY A 40 0.17 27.03 12.39
N THR A 41 1.41 26.93 12.87
CA THR A 41 2.60 27.34 12.07
C THR A 41 3.79 26.49 12.46
N VAL A 42 4.69 26.25 11.50
CA VAL A 42 5.98 25.55 11.68
C VAL A 42 7.15 26.46 11.29
N SER A 43 8.30 26.24 11.91
CA SER A 43 9.54 26.96 11.58
C SER A 43 10.47 26.06 10.77
N LEU A 44 10.75 26.43 9.54
CA LEU A 44 11.69 25.72 8.68
C LEU A 44 12.99 26.53 8.53
N ARG A 45 14.11 25.83 8.38
CA ARG A 45 15.42 26.42 8.11
C ARG A 45 15.77 26.28 6.64
N PHE A 46 16.33 27.35 6.09
CA PHE A 46 16.86 27.41 4.72
C PHE A 46 18.33 27.78 4.83
N TYR A 47 19.20 26.82 4.53
CA TYR A 47 20.64 27.02 4.61
C TYR A 47 21.14 27.76 3.38
N LYS A 48 22.18 28.62 3.55
CA LYS A 48 22.70 29.46 2.45
C LYS A 48 23.29 28.66 1.28
N ASP A 49 23.78 27.48 1.54
CA ASP A 49 24.30 26.55 0.53
C ASP A 49 23.20 25.73 -0.15
N MET A 50 21.98 25.70 0.42
CA MET A 50 20.79 25.08 -0.14
C MET A 50 19.55 25.95 0.17
N PRO A 51 19.46 27.14 -0.45
CA PRO A 51 18.48 28.17 -0.05
C PRO A 51 17.03 27.85 -0.43
N SER A 52 16.80 26.90 -1.32
CA SER A 52 15.46 26.49 -1.75
C SER A 52 14.96 25.24 -1.01
N VAL A 53 15.85 24.47 -0.37
CA VAL A 53 15.51 23.23 0.33
C VAL A 53 15.19 23.52 1.80
N PRO A 54 13.94 23.28 2.25
CA PRO A 54 13.59 23.44 3.66
C PRO A 54 14.14 22.32 4.53
N TYR A 55 14.60 22.66 5.73
CA TYR A 55 15.03 21.73 6.77
C TYR A 55 14.18 21.90 8.03
N ILE A 56 13.94 20.78 8.71
CA ILE A 56 13.21 20.74 9.98
C ILE A 56 13.96 19.88 10.99
N SER A 57 13.85 20.19 12.29
CA SER A 57 14.37 19.29 13.32
C SER A 57 13.47 18.05 13.44
N VAL A 58 14.07 16.91 13.79
CA VAL A 58 13.30 15.67 13.96
C VAL A 58 12.24 15.80 15.06
N ALA A 59 12.51 16.59 16.12
CA ALA A 59 11.54 16.82 17.18
C ALA A 59 10.37 17.71 16.73
N ASP A 60 10.65 18.79 15.97
CA ASP A 60 9.59 19.64 15.43
C ASP A 60 8.76 18.90 14.37
N PHE A 61 9.36 18.00 13.58
CA PHE A 61 8.65 17.17 12.63
C PHE A 61 7.73 16.17 13.34
N GLN A 62 8.19 15.53 14.41
CA GLN A 62 7.36 14.62 15.20
C GLN A 62 6.15 15.35 15.79
N GLU A 63 6.35 16.52 16.41
CA GLU A 63 5.25 17.35 16.91
C GLU A 63 4.31 17.83 15.81
N LEU A 64 4.87 18.13 14.62
CA LEU A 64 4.09 18.53 13.46
C LEU A 64 3.17 17.40 12.98
N MET A 65 3.69 16.18 12.85
CA MET A 65 2.92 15.04 12.39
C MET A 65 1.94 14.53 13.44
N LEU A 66 2.33 14.57 14.71
CA LEU A 66 1.59 14.01 15.82
C LEU A 66 1.64 14.95 17.04
N PRO A 67 0.75 15.96 17.11
CA PRO A 67 0.72 16.94 18.18
C PRO A 67 0.67 16.32 19.59
N GLY A 68 1.49 16.81 20.50
CA GLY A 68 1.61 16.31 21.87
C GLY A 68 2.56 15.14 22.03
N THR A 69 3.23 14.70 20.97
CA THR A 69 4.31 13.71 21.06
C THR A 69 5.66 14.35 20.82
N THR A 70 6.72 13.75 21.34
CA THR A 70 8.06 14.30 21.18
C THR A 70 9.11 13.22 21.02
N ILE A 71 10.18 13.55 20.30
CA ILE A 71 11.43 12.78 20.27
C ILE A 71 12.45 13.53 21.12
N VAL A 72 13.03 12.82 22.07
CA VAL A 72 14.14 13.34 22.85
C VAL A 72 15.43 13.18 22.06
N VAL A 73 16.09 14.30 21.77
CA VAL A 73 17.37 14.31 21.04
C VAL A 73 18.52 14.54 22.02
N SER A 74 19.49 13.65 22.03
CA SER A 74 20.69 13.74 22.85
C SER A 74 21.94 13.68 21.98
N LYS A 75 22.78 14.71 22.04
CA LYS A 75 24.09 14.70 21.39
C LYS A 75 25.04 13.80 22.17
N THR A 76 25.54 12.75 21.54
CA THR A 76 26.39 11.71 22.15
C THR A 76 27.87 11.84 21.80
N GLY A 77 28.18 12.55 20.72
CA GLY A 77 29.52 12.77 20.20
C GLY A 77 29.61 13.92 19.21
N GLU A 78 30.72 14.06 18.54
CA GLU A 78 30.88 15.03 17.46
C GLU A 78 30.06 14.55 16.25
N GLY A 79 29.00 15.33 15.92
CA GLY A 79 28.05 14.95 14.87
C GLY A 79 27.16 13.75 15.19
N GLU A 80 27.23 13.19 16.41
CA GLU A 80 26.47 12.00 16.79
C GLU A 80 25.29 12.36 17.69
N TYR A 81 24.12 11.80 17.37
CA TYR A 81 22.86 12.04 18.08
C TYR A 81 22.13 10.73 18.34
N LEU A 82 21.59 10.58 19.55
CA LEU A 82 20.61 9.58 19.92
C LEU A 82 19.22 10.21 19.85
N LEU A 83 18.32 9.58 19.13
CA LEU A 83 16.91 9.95 19.03
C LEU A 83 16.10 8.91 19.81
N GLU A 84 15.37 9.35 20.83
CA GLU A 84 14.53 8.48 21.66
C GLU A 84 13.06 8.85 21.41
N GLY A 85 12.41 8.08 20.58
CA GLY A 85 10.97 8.14 20.32
C GLY A 85 10.17 7.36 21.38
N PRO A 86 8.83 7.43 21.34
CA PRO A 86 7.96 6.74 22.30
C PRO A 86 8.16 5.22 22.33
N TYR A 87 8.41 4.59 21.20
CA TYR A 87 8.46 3.13 21.07
C TYR A 87 9.82 2.56 20.65
N ALA A 88 10.70 3.38 20.10
CA ALA A 88 12.00 2.93 19.61
C ALA A 88 13.01 4.07 19.58
N LYS A 89 14.25 3.69 19.31
CA LYS A 89 15.39 4.61 19.23
C LYS A 89 16.01 4.56 17.83
N ALA A 90 16.63 5.68 17.47
CA ALA A 90 17.49 5.77 16.30
C ALA A 90 18.77 6.54 16.65
N THR A 91 19.80 6.36 15.85
CA THR A 91 21.03 7.13 15.91
C THR A 91 21.24 7.87 14.60
N VAL A 92 21.78 9.08 14.71
CA VAL A 92 22.13 9.90 13.54
C VAL A 92 23.58 10.38 13.69
N ASN A 93 24.32 10.31 12.58
CA ASN A 93 25.66 10.88 12.51
C ASN A 93 25.71 11.85 11.32
N THR A 94 25.84 13.16 11.62
CA THR A 94 25.87 14.23 10.62
C THR A 94 27.24 14.45 9.96
N VAL A 95 28.26 13.67 10.33
CA VAL A 95 29.59 13.68 9.68
C VAL A 95 29.65 12.61 8.61
N THR A 96 29.08 11.45 8.91
CA THR A 96 29.01 10.31 7.96
C THR A 96 27.69 10.25 7.21
N GLU A 97 26.73 11.12 7.54
CA GLU A 97 25.37 11.19 6.97
C GLU A 97 24.60 9.87 7.12
N LEU A 98 24.72 9.22 8.29
CA LEU A 98 24.08 7.95 8.59
C LEU A 98 22.90 8.14 9.55
N PHE A 99 21.79 7.45 9.24
CA PHE A 99 20.69 7.18 10.16
C PHE A 99 20.63 5.68 10.39
N SER A 100 20.46 5.23 11.64
CA SER A 100 20.27 3.80 11.94
C SER A 100 19.25 3.60 13.05
N SER A 101 18.40 2.58 12.90
CA SER A 101 17.44 2.16 13.92
C SER A 101 17.33 0.64 13.96
N ASP A 102 17.38 0.06 15.16
CA ASP A 102 17.17 -1.38 15.35
C ASP A 102 15.70 -1.78 15.27
N ASN A 103 14.80 -0.81 15.35
CA ASN A 103 13.37 -1.00 15.17
C ASN A 103 12.76 0.21 14.44
N TYR A 104 13.13 0.30 13.16
CA TYR A 104 12.73 1.43 12.31
C TYR A 104 11.22 1.59 12.20
N MET A 105 10.47 0.49 12.07
CA MET A 105 9.01 0.55 11.96
C MET A 105 8.36 1.11 13.22
N ALA A 106 8.84 0.74 14.41
CA ALA A 106 8.34 1.30 15.66
C ALA A 106 8.79 2.75 15.87
N PHE A 107 9.97 3.14 15.35
CA PHE A 107 10.45 4.51 15.42
C PHE A 107 9.60 5.48 14.58
N THR A 108 9.15 5.05 13.40
CA THR A 108 8.37 5.87 12.46
C THR A 108 6.87 5.58 12.49
N ASN A 109 6.39 4.74 13.41
CA ASN A 109 4.98 4.34 13.48
C ASN A 109 4.10 5.46 14.04
N LEU A 110 3.62 6.34 13.20
CA LEU A 110 2.67 7.39 13.55
C LEU A 110 1.31 6.81 13.99
N MET A 111 0.84 5.79 13.31
CA MET A 111 -0.48 5.19 13.58
C MET A 111 -0.55 4.48 14.93
N GLY A 112 0.49 3.74 15.30
CA GLY A 112 0.56 3.13 16.63
C GLY A 112 0.52 4.17 17.76
N GLN A 113 0.99 5.40 17.46
CA GLN A 113 0.94 6.52 18.40
C GLN A 113 -0.43 7.21 18.42
N LEU A 114 -1.08 7.36 17.26
CA LEU A 114 -2.42 7.98 17.13
C LEU A 114 -3.54 7.12 17.71
N ARG A 115 -3.36 5.80 17.68
CA ARG A 115 -4.38 4.83 18.04
C ARG A 115 -3.95 3.98 19.25
N GLU A 116 -3.51 4.63 20.33
CA GLU A 116 -3.28 3.93 21.59
C GLU A 116 -4.58 3.20 22.00
N GLY A 117 -4.61 1.87 21.80
CA GLY A 117 -5.80 1.02 21.97
C GLY A 117 -6.53 0.59 20.69
N MET A 118 -6.07 1.02 19.51
CA MET A 118 -6.52 0.50 18.21
C MET A 118 -5.32 -0.13 17.50
N ASP A 119 -5.15 -1.42 17.69
CA ASP A 119 -4.06 -2.21 17.08
C ASP A 119 -4.36 -2.52 15.60
N ASN A 120 -4.75 -1.54 14.80
CA ASN A 120 -5.21 -1.78 13.43
C ASN A 120 -4.08 -1.55 12.42
N VAL A 121 -3.60 -2.64 11.87
CA VAL A 121 -2.72 -2.64 10.71
C VAL A 121 -3.59 -3.03 9.50
N TYR A 122 -3.64 -2.18 8.47
CA TYR A 122 -4.40 -2.43 7.23
C TYR A 122 -5.92 -2.61 7.46
N TYR A 123 -6.59 -1.59 7.95
CA TYR A 123 -8.00 -1.63 8.29
C TYR A 123 -8.72 -0.41 7.69
N ASP A 124 -9.74 -0.66 6.86
CA ASP A 124 -10.52 0.40 6.21
C ASP A 124 -11.61 0.98 7.12
N GLY A 125 -11.84 0.36 8.27
CA GLY A 125 -12.74 0.85 9.30
C GLY A 125 -14.16 0.30 9.23
N ALA A 126 -14.38 -0.80 8.52
CA ALA A 126 -15.70 -1.43 8.44
C ALA A 126 -16.14 -2.01 9.82
N PRO A 127 -17.41 -1.79 10.25
CA PRO A 127 -17.84 -2.19 11.58
C PRO A 127 -18.02 -3.69 11.78
N PHE A 128 -18.08 -4.48 10.70
CA PHE A 128 -18.22 -5.94 10.72
C PHE A 128 -16.89 -6.68 10.86
N ILE A 129 -15.77 -5.98 10.98
CA ILE A 129 -14.45 -6.56 11.10
C ILE A 129 -13.64 -5.77 12.13
N ARG A 130 -12.72 -6.43 12.80
CA ARG A 130 -11.74 -5.79 13.68
C ARG A 130 -10.42 -6.53 13.65
N TYR A 131 -9.35 -5.81 13.87
CA TYR A 131 -8.05 -6.41 14.11
C TYR A 131 -8.08 -7.33 15.34
N ASN A 132 -7.48 -8.49 15.23
CA ASN A 132 -7.35 -9.44 16.34
C ASN A 132 -5.93 -9.45 16.90
N ARG A 133 -4.97 -9.85 16.08
CA ARG A 133 -3.56 -9.96 16.45
C ARG A 133 -2.68 -10.02 15.22
N GLN A 134 -1.39 -9.84 15.45
CA GLN A 134 -0.36 -10.15 14.45
C GLN A 134 0.67 -11.13 15.02
N GLU A 135 1.20 -11.97 14.14
CA GLU A 135 2.34 -12.82 14.40
C GLU A 135 3.52 -12.27 13.60
N LEU A 136 4.57 -11.88 14.30
CA LEU A 136 5.77 -11.29 13.69
C LEU A 136 6.92 -12.30 13.74
N THR A 137 7.65 -12.44 12.64
CA THR A 137 9.01 -13.01 12.73
C THR A 137 9.91 -12.01 13.47
N PRO A 138 10.94 -12.45 14.17
CA PRO A 138 11.90 -11.50 14.76
C PRO A 138 12.38 -10.50 13.72
N ALA A 139 12.42 -9.22 14.07
CA ALA A 139 13.01 -8.20 13.23
C ALA A 139 14.46 -8.60 12.92
N SER A 140 14.80 -8.67 11.66
CA SER A 140 16.05 -9.34 11.28
C SER A 140 17.23 -8.39 11.20
N ALA A 141 17.01 -7.08 10.99
CA ALA A 141 18.11 -6.18 10.71
C ALA A 141 17.89 -4.77 11.26
N THR A 142 18.96 -4.19 11.75
CA THR A 142 19.11 -2.73 11.88
C THR A 142 18.95 -2.11 10.50
N VAL A 143 17.98 -1.22 10.36
CA VAL A 143 17.84 -0.41 9.14
C VAL A 143 18.85 0.73 9.22
N THR A 144 19.66 0.88 8.19
CA THR A 144 20.64 1.96 8.07
C THR A 144 20.47 2.65 6.72
N PHE A 145 20.28 3.96 6.75
CA PHE A 145 20.29 4.81 5.56
C PHE A 145 21.60 5.59 5.49
N ASP A 146 22.31 5.42 4.39
CA ASP A 146 23.53 6.19 4.05
C ASP A 146 23.14 7.34 3.12
N PHE A 147 22.79 8.47 3.69
CA PHE A 147 22.39 9.66 2.96
C PHE A 147 23.54 10.25 2.14
N LYS A 148 24.77 10.01 2.57
CA LYS A 148 25.95 10.47 1.83
C LYS A 148 26.04 9.87 0.43
N LYS A 149 25.57 8.62 0.27
CA LYS A 149 25.48 7.95 -1.05
C LYS A 149 24.69 8.78 -2.07
N TYR A 150 23.70 9.51 -1.58
CA TYR A 150 22.80 10.32 -2.40
C TYR A 150 23.18 11.81 -2.43
N GLY A 151 24.09 12.24 -1.57
CA GLY A 151 24.41 13.67 -1.41
C GLY A 151 23.35 14.43 -0.62
N ILE A 152 22.59 13.74 0.23
CA ILE A 152 21.61 14.32 1.15
C ILE A 152 22.34 14.65 2.45
N ASP A 153 22.43 15.94 2.80
CA ASP A 153 23.15 16.42 3.95
C ASP A 153 22.25 16.53 5.19
N LEU A 154 22.69 15.99 6.30
CA LEU A 154 22.09 16.20 7.61
C LEU A 154 22.79 17.34 8.33
N ARG A 155 22.05 18.18 9.03
CA ARG A 155 22.61 19.33 9.75
C ARG A 155 22.40 19.17 11.25
N GLY A 156 23.42 19.44 12.02
CA GLY A 156 23.35 19.30 13.47
C GLY A 156 23.90 20.50 14.24
N ASN A 157 23.38 20.73 15.43
CA ASN A 157 23.91 21.69 16.38
C ASN A 157 24.10 21.04 17.75
N ASN A 158 24.31 21.84 18.82
CA ASN A 158 24.51 21.30 20.16
C ASN A 158 23.21 20.72 20.80
N LYS A 159 22.05 20.89 20.18
CA LYS A 159 20.76 20.54 20.78
C LYS A 159 19.98 19.49 19.96
N THR A 160 20.08 19.54 18.64
CA THR A 160 19.22 18.73 17.77
C THR A 160 19.85 18.52 16.40
N VAL A 161 19.25 17.62 15.61
CA VAL A 161 19.59 17.34 14.22
C VAL A 161 18.45 17.77 13.31
N TYR A 162 18.80 18.29 12.15
CA TYR A 162 17.91 18.76 11.09
C TYR A 162 18.08 17.90 9.86
N PHE A 163 16.98 17.53 9.27
CA PHE A 163 16.89 16.82 8.00
C PHE A 163 16.24 17.73 6.95
N PRO A 164 16.49 17.53 5.66
CA PRO A 164 15.60 18.07 4.64
C PRO A 164 14.16 17.63 4.94
N PHE A 165 13.20 18.53 4.73
CA PHE A 165 11.81 18.30 5.11
C PHE A 165 11.21 17.09 4.38
N ALA A 166 11.43 16.98 3.06
CA ALA A 166 10.95 15.85 2.26
C ALA A 166 11.53 14.53 2.78
N THR A 167 12.85 14.46 3.06
CA THR A 167 13.49 13.25 3.59
C THR A 167 12.82 12.75 4.87
N LEU A 168 12.48 13.65 5.82
CA LEU A 168 11.74 13.22 7.02
C LEU A 168 10.33 12.77 6.68
N SER A 169 9.62 13.47 5.79
CA SER A 169 8.30 13.05 5.35
C SER A 169 8.33 11.62 4.80
N ASP A 170 9.31 11.31 3.96
CA ASP A 170 9.44 10.00 3.32
C ASP A 170 9.85 8.90 4.32
N LEU A 171 10.72 9.23 5.29
CA LEU A 171 11.05 8.32 6.38
C LEU A 171 9.84 7.94 7.23
N TYR A 172 8.92 8.88 7.46
CA TYR A 172 7.71 8.69 8.26
C TYR A 172 6.48 8.30 7.44
N SER A 173 6.52 8.41 6.11
CA SER A 173 5.42 7.97 5.24
C SER A 173 5.09 6.51 5.48
N ASP A 174 3.82 6.19 5.56
CA ASP A 174 3.33 4.86 5.90
C ASP A 174 2.24 4.37 4.92
N LEU A 175 1.69 3.20 5.20
CA LEU A 175 0.64 2.58 4.40
C LEU A 175 -0.76 3.18 4.67
N TYR A 176 -0.85 4.17 5.54
CA TYR A 176 -2.07 4.91 5.88
C TYR A 176 -2.13 6.29 5.24
N TYR A 177 -1.27 6.53 4.23
CA TYR A 177 -1.19 7.76 3.46
C TYR A 177 -0.79 9.02 4.25
N HIS A 178 -0.19 8.86 5.45
CA HIS A 178 0.35 10.00 6.19
C HIS A 178 1.56 10.57 5.47
N VAL A 179 1.45 11.78 5.01
CA VAL A 179 2.53 12.52 4.37
C VAL A 179 2.50 13.99 4.76
N ALA A 180 3.64 14.65 4.66
CA ALA A 180 3.76 16.09 4.80
C ALA A 180 4.53 16.67 3.61
N GLY A 181 4.02 17.75 3.03
CA GLY A 181 4.62 18.42 1.89
C GLY A 181 4.88 19.91 2.16
N TYR A 182 5.98 20.42 1.61
CA TYR A 182 6.25 21.84 1.54
C TYR A 182 5.87 22.35 0.15
N THR A 183 4.97 23.33 0.08
CA THR A 183 4.43 23.83 -1.20
C THR A 183 4.99 25.21 -1.57
N GLY A 184 6.08 25.64 -0.93
CA GLY A 184 6.74 26.94 -1.19
C GLY A 184 6.32 28.03 -0.21
N ASP A 185 5.07 28.10 0.19
CA ASP A 185 4.48 29.12 1.07
C ASP A 185 3.85 28.55 2.35
N LYS A 186 3.57 27.25 2.39
CA LYS A 186 2.99 26.54 3.54
C LYS A 186 3.49 25.10 3.63
N VAL A 187 3.14 24.44 4.73
CA VAL A 187 3.26 23.00 4.91
C VAL A 187 1.87 22.41 4.91
N VAL A 188 1.64 21.38 4.10
CA VAL A 188 0.40 20.61 4.05
C VAL A 188 0.63 19.24 4.67
N ILE A 189 -0.29 18.80 5.54
CA ILE A 189 -0.26 17.50 6.19
C ILE A 189 -1.51 16.73 5.83
N VAL A 190 -1.31 15.54 5.31
CA VAL A 190 -2.36 14.56 5.04
C VAL A 190 -2.27 13.49 6.11
N THR A 191 -3.36 13.28 6.87
CA THR A 191 -3.40 12.34 8.00
C THR A 191 -4.59 11.38 7.96
N ASP A 192 -5.49 11.53 7.00
CA ASP A 192 -6.70 10.71 6.92
C ASP A 192 -7.01 10.29 5.48
N ASN A 193 -7.41 9.02 5.36
CA ASN A 193 -7.74 8.35 4.11
C ASN A 193 -9.26 8.25 3.88
N GLN A 194 -10.10 8.58 4.86
CA GLN A 194 -11.45 8.02 4.88
C GLN A 194 -12.49 8.76 4.05
N ASN A 195 -12.27 10.00 3.61
CA ASN A 195 -13.39 10.74 2.99
C ASN A 195 -13.05 11.78 1.93
N GLU A 196 -11.78 12.09 1.64
CA GLU A 196 -11.49 13.13 0.65
C GLU A 196 -10.21 12.82 -0.13
N LYS A 197 -10.11 13.42 -1.30
CA LYS A 197 -9.00 13.32 -2.23
C LYS A 197 -7.68 13.63 -1.52
N ILE A 198 -6.84 12.61 -1.38
CA ILE A 198 -5.60 12.67 -0.64
C ILE A 198 -4.53 13.30 -1.52
N SER A 199 -4.33 14.59 -1.37
CA SER A 199 -3.26 15.30 -2.07
C SER A 199 -2.64 16.37 -1.18
N VAL A 200 -1.32 16.51 -1.29
CA VAL A 200 -0.59 17.65 -0.73
C VAL A 200 -0.86 18.90 -1.54
N ILE A 201 -1.13 18.78 -2.83
CA ILE A 201 -1.45 19.91 -3.69
C ILE A 201 -2.93 20.23 -3.59
N GLU A 202 -3.22 21.39 -3.01
CA GLU A 202 -4.55 21.99 -3.11
C GLU A 202 -4.71 22.70 -4.47
N PRO A 203 -5.96 22.80 -5.00
CA PRO A 203 -6.20 23.40 -6.32
C PRO A 203 -5.53 24.78 -6.52
N GLU A 204 -5.53 25.62 -5.48
CA GLU A 204 -4.90 26.95 -5.52
C GLU A 204 -3.37 26.92 -5.67
N ASN A 205 -2.73 25.83 -5.27
CA ASN A 205 -1.28 25.64 -5.38
C ASN A 205 -0.88 24.85 -6.62
N ALA A 206 -1.77 24.01 -7.14
CA ALA A 206 -1.50 23.23 -8.34
C ALA A 206 -1.19 24.13 -9.52
N ASP A 207 -2.03 25.14 -9.77
CA ASP A 207 -1.81 26.12 -10.84
C ASP A 207 -0.45 26.79 -10.69
N ARG A 208 -0.08 27.24 -9.48
CA ARG A 208 1.21 27.88 -9.22
C ARG A 208 2.41 26.99 -9.51
N LEU A 209 2.34 25.71 -9.13
CA LEU A 209 3.41 24.74 -9.37
C LEU A 209 3.50 24.32 -10.83
N LEU A 210 2.35 24.21 -11.50
CA LEU A 210 2.28 23.83 -12.91
C LEU A 210 2.62 24.99 -13.87
N GLU A 211 2.35 26.23 -13.44
CA GLU A 211 2.74 27.45 -14.17
C GLU A 211 4.20 27.88 -13.92
N ALA A 212 4.89 27.25 -12.95
CA ALA A 212 6.30 27.53 -12.72
C ALA A 212 7.15 27.04 -13.92
N ASP A 213 7.81 27.99 -14.60
CA ASP A 213 8.69 27.65 -15.72
C ASP A 213 9.97 26.94 -15.26
N THR A 214 10.44 27.27 -14.05
CA THR A 214 11.74 26.79 -13.55
C THR A 214 11.71 26.49 -12.06
N ARG A 215 12.61 25.61 -11.65
CA ARG A 215 12.96 25.34 -10.24
C ARG A 215 14.43 25.66 -10.00
N ASP A 216 14.77 25.98 -8.76
CA ASP A 216 16.15 26.33 -8.39
C ASP A 216 17.12 25.16 -8.57
N GLU A 217 18.39 25.46 -8.86
CA GLU A 217 19.40 24.43 -9.11
C GLU A 217 19.62 23.48 -7.91
N ASP A 218 19.62 24.01 -6.69
CA ASP A 218 19.77 23.21 -5.48
C ASP A 218 18.53 22.32 -5.22
N MET A 219 17.33 22.85 -5.49
CA MET A 219 16.09 22.07 -5.42
C MET A 219 16.10 20.95 -6.46
N ALA A 220 16.47 21.23 -7.71
CA ALA A 220 16.53 20.22 -8.78
C ALA A 220 17.54 19.09 -8.46
N ALA A 221 18.70 19.45 -7.92
CA ALA A 221 19.71 18.48 -7.52
C ALA A 221 19.23 17.63 -6.33
N PHE A 222 18.62 18.25 -5.32
CA PHE A 222 18.11 17.57 -4.14
C PHE A 222 16.92 16.66 -4.49
N SER A 223 15.97 17.14 -5.29
CA SER A 223 14.80 16.36 -5.72
C SER A 223 15.19 15.05 -6.42
N TYR A 224 16.21 15.10 -7.29
CA TYR A 224 16.72 13.89 -7.92
C TYR A 224 17.40 12.95 -6.91
N ALA A 225 18.16 13.49 -5.96
CA ALA A 225 18.80 12.70 -4.91
C ALA A 225 17.77 11.99 -4.01
N GLU A 226 16.72 12.71 -3.64
CA GLU A 226 15.61 12.19 -2.84
C GLU A 226 14.82 11.11 -3.60
N LEU A 227 14.53 11.32 -4.88
CA LEU A 227 13.88 10.31 -5.72
C LEU A 227 14.71 9.00 -5.77
N CYS A 228 16.04 9.11 -5.94
CA CYS A 228 16.91 7.94 -5.92
C CYS A 228 16.89 7.25 -4.54
N PHE A 229 16.92 8.01 -3.45
CA PHE A 229 16.84 7.48 -2.10
C PHE A 229 15.52 6.73 -1.87
N VAL A 230 14.39 7.32 -2.26
CA VAL A 230 13.05 6.73 -2.10
C VAL A 230 12.94 5.43 -2.89
N ILE A 231 13.30 5.44 -4.17
CA ILE A 231 13.20 4.25 -5.01
C ILE A 231 14.14 3.14 -4.54
N ASP A 232 15.37 3.47 -4.12
CA ASP A 232 16.32 2.47 -3.64
C ASP A 232 15.89 1.79 -2.33
N HIS A 233 15.08 2.46 -1.49
CA HIS A 233 14.76 1.97 -0.15
C HIS A 233 13.28 1.65 0.07
N PHE A 234 12.37 2.39 -0.54
CA PHE A 234 10.93 2.27 -0.27
C PHE A 234 10.13 1.66 -1.42
N TYR A 235 10.70 1.50 -2.60
CA TYR A 235 10.05 0.79 -3.70
C TYR A 235 9.96 -0.71 -3.40
N GLY A 236 8.76 -1.27 -3.50
CA GLY A 236 8.45 -2.62 -3.03
C GLY A 236 8.88 -3.77 -3.94
N MET A 237 9.43 -3.48 -5.11
CA MET A 237 9.84 -4.49 -6.10
C MET A 237 8.72 -5.51 -6.37
N PRO A 238 7.64 -5.11 -7.07
CA PRO A 238 6.46 -5.98 -7.29
C PRO A 238 6.73 -7.21 -8.17
N GLY A 239 7.90 -7.33 -8.80
CA GLY A 239 8.27 -8.49 -9.63
C GLY A 239 7.84 -8.35 -11.09
N ARG A 240 7.52 -7.13 -11.53
CA ARG A 240 7.01 -6.83 -12.88
C ARG A 240 7.81 -5.78 -13.63
N SER A 241 8.44 -4.86 -12.92
CA SER A 241 9.23 -3.80 -13.55
C SER A 241 10.49 -4.37 -14.20
N PRO A 242 10.78 -4.00 -15.45
CA PRO A 242 12.03 -4.37 -16.09
C PRO A 242 13.28 -3.79 -15.39
N LEU A 243 13.10 -2.76 -14.54
CA LEU A 243 14.18 -2.11 -13.82
C LEU A 243 14.52 -2.75 -12.47
N GLU A 244 13.65 -3.60 -11.91
CA GLU A 244 13.80 -4.08 -10.53
C GLU A 244 15.17 -4.71 -10.23
N SER A 245 15.65 -5.56 -11.13
CA SER A 245 16.96 -6.22 -10.95
C SER A 245 18.11 -5.20 -10.90
N GLY A 246 18.06 -4.16 -11.73
CA GLY A 246 19.04 -3.09 -11.73
C GLY A 246 18.96 -2.26 -10.45
N ILE A 247 17.75 -1.82 -10.08
CA ILE A 247 17.51 -1.01 -8.89
C ILE A 247 17.98 -1.76 -7.64
N GLN A 248 17.64 -3.04 -7.52
CA GLN A 248 18.01 -3.85 -6.36
C GLN A 248 19.53 -4.05 -6.22
N ASN A 249 20.26 -4.18 -7.33
CA ASN A 249 21.69 -4.45 -7.30
C ASN A 249 22.55 -3.18 -7.27
N ASP A 250 22.15 -2.13 -7.99
CA ASP A 250 22.99 -0.96 -8.27
C ASP A 250 22.37 0.37 -7.83
N GLY A 251 21.06 0.39 -7.58
CA GLY A 251 20.25 1.58 -7.32
C GLY A 251 19.78 2.26 -8.60
N LEU A 252 18.78 3.16 -8.45
CA LEU A 252 18.13 3.83 -9.57
C LEU A 252 19.11 4.64 -10.43
N ASP A 253 19.99 5.42 -9.78
CA ASP A 253 20.93 6.31 -10.47
C ASP A 253 21.80 5.57 -11.49
N LYS A 254 22.38 4.44 -11.11
CA LYS A 254 23.21 3.63 -12.01
C LYS A 254 22.39 2.81 -13.00
N THR A 255 21.21 2.36 -12.59
CA THR A 255 20.29 1.63 -13.47
C THR A 255 19.92 2.51 -14.66
N LEU A 256 19.59 3.79 -14.41
CA LEU A 256 19.30 4.75 -15.48
C LEU A 256 20.50 4.99 -16.43
N ASP A 257 21.73 4.86 -15.95
CA ASP A 257 22.90 5.00 -16.84
C ASP A 257 23.04 3.84 -17.84
N THR A 258 22.41 2.69 -17.62
CA THR A 258 22.60 1.45 -18.38
C THR A 258 21.41 1.03 -19.25
N VAL A 259 20.22 1.53 -18.98
CA VAL A 259 19.00 1.17 -19.73
C VAL A 259 18.76 2.12 -20.88
N GLU A 260 18.03 1.66 -21.89
CA GLU A 260 17.65 2.48 -23.03
C GLU A 260 16.86 3.71 -22.56
N ASN A 261 17.14 4.87 -23.11
CA ASN A 261 16.59 6.18 -22.74
C ASN A 261 16.87 6.61 -21.27
N GLY A 262 17.40 5.75 -20.42
CA GLY A 262 17.70 6.06 -19.03
C GLY A 262 18.57 7.31 -18.81
N PRO A 263 19.72 7.50 -19.55
CA PRO A 263 20.53 8.71 -19.42
C PRO A 263 19.78 10.00 -19.77
N LEU A 264 18.85 9.96 -20.72
CA LEU A 264 18.00 11.11 -21.06
C LEU A 264 17.00 11.38 -19.93
N ILE A 265 16.31 10.36 -19.44
CA ILE A 265 15.36 10.47 -18.32
C ILE A 265 16.08 11.03 -17.09
N LYS A 266 17.25 10.51 -16.75
CA LYS A 266 18.10 11.03 -15.66
C LYS A 266 18.43 12.53 -15.85
N LYS A 267 18.73 12.94 -17.05
CA LYS A 267 18.97 14.37 -17.39
C LYS A 267 17.71 15.21 -17.17
N LEU A 268 16.55 14.71 -17.59
CA LEU A 268 15.26 15.40 -17.43
C LEU A 268 14.87 15.53 -15.96
N LEU A 269 15.02 14.47 -15.18
CA LEU A 269 14.77 14.48 -13.74
C LEU A 269 15.65 15.50 -12.98
N LYS A 270 16.82 15.83 -13.49
CA LYS A 270 17.75 16.83 -12.95
C LYS A 270 17.55 18.23 -13.55
N SER A 271 16.60 18.43 -14.47
CA SER A 271 16.42 19.69 -15.15
C SER A 271 15.90 20.77 -14.20
N THR A 272 16.35 22.00 -14.38
CA THR A 272 15.76 23.18 -13.75
C THR A 272 14.53 23.70 -14.50
N ASP A 273 14.28 23.23 -15.71
CA ASP A 273 13.03 23.45 -16.43
C ASP A 273 11.96 22.54 -15.86
N MET A 274 10.84 23.09 -15.42
CA MET A 274 9.79 22.34 -14.74
C MET A 274 9.12 21.32 -15.67
N GLU A 275 8.88 21.71 -16.93
CA GLU A 275 8.26 20.80 -17.91
C GLU A 275 9.17 19.62 -18.23
N ASP A 276 10.48 19.84 -18.38
CA ASP A 276 11.45 18.76 -18.55
C ASP A 276 11.46 17.80 -17.36
N TYR A 277 11.37 18.33 -16.14
CA TYR A 277 11.27 17.53 -14.92
C TYR A 277 10.02 16.65 -14.92
N LEU A 278 8.84 17.23 -15.21
CA LEU A 278 7.58 16.47 -15.25
C LEU A 278 7.57 15.42 -16.38
N ILE A 279 8.19 15.74 -17.54
CA ILE A 279 8.42 14.75 -18.60
C ILE A 279 9.36 13.64 -18.10
N GLY A 280 10.38 13.99 -17.31
CA GLY A 280 11.28 13.01 -16.68
C GLY A 280 10.55 12.07 -15.73
N MET A 281 9.68 12.59 -14.85
CA MET A 281 8.85 11.78 -13.93
C MET A 281 7.94 10.83 -14.68
N LYS A 282 7.23 11.34 -15.70
CA LYS A 282 6.38 10.50 -16.56
C LYS A 282 7.18 9.41 -17.28
N SER A 283 8.32 9.78 -17.86
CA SER A 283 9.16 8.81 -18.58
C SER A 283 9.75 7.76 -17.65
N LEU A 284 10.06 8.12 -16.40
CA LEU A 284 10.47 7.14 -15.38
C LEU A 284 9.32 6.18 -15.04
N GLN A 285 8.09 6.67 -14.91
CA GLN A 285 6.91 5.81 -14.70
C GLN A 285 6.74 4.80 -15.85
N VAL A 286 6.85 5.28 -17.09
CA VAL A 286 6.81 4.42 -18.29
C VAL A 286 7.92 3.38 -18.28
N LEU A 287 9.13 3.79 -17.89
CA LEU A 287 10.30 2.91 -17.85
C LEU A 287 10.23 1.88 -16.71
N LEU A 288 9.63 2.26 -15.57
CA LEU A 288 9.36 1.33 -14.47
C LEU A 288 8.38 0.23 -14.91
N ASP A 289 7.35 0.57 -15.68
CA ASP A 289 6.35 -0.36 -16.25
C ASP A 289 5.99 -1.52 -15.29
N ASP A 290 5.79 -1.18 -14.02
CA ASP A 290 5.58 -2.19 -12.99
C ASP A 290 4.15 -2.76 -12.98
N GLY A 291 3.27 -2.23 -13.81
CA GLY A 291 1.87 -2.67 -13.97
C GLY A 291 1.08 -2.64 -12.66
N GLY A 292 1.65 -2.01 -11.62
CA GLY A 292 1.15 -2.06 -10.26
C GLY A 292 0.61 -0.72 -9.78
N HIS A 293 0.83 -0.46 -8.48
CA HIS A 293 0.32 0.71 -7.79
C HIS A 293 1.23 1.96 -7.93
N THR A 294 2.37 1.86 -8.64
CA THR A 294 3.26 3.01 -8.81
C THR A 294 2.68 4.01 -9.82
N ASN A 295 2.44 5.23 -9.34
CA ASN A 295 2.01 6.37 -10.14
C ASN A 295 2.81 7.60 -9.74
N LEU A 296 3.72 8.05 -10.60
CA LEU A 296 4.61 9.18 -10.32
C LEU A 296 3.97 10.55 -10.61
N MET A 297 2.71 10.57 -11.01
CA MET A 297 1.97 11.77 -11.41
C MET A 297 0.60 11.86 -10.72
N VAL A 298 0.44 11.28 -9.54
CA VAL A 298 -0.87 11.16 -8.88
C VAL A 298 -1.54 12.50 -8.59
N ASP A 299 -0.79 13.53 -8.24
CA ASP A 299 -1.36 14.86 -8.00
C ASP A 299 -1.98 15.47 -9.26
N MET A 300 -1.41 15.20 -10.43
CA MET A 300 -1.96 15.68 -11.70
C MET A 300 -3.33 15.08 -11.97
N ASP A 301 -3.46 13.78 -11.73
CA ASP A 301 -4.72 13.05 -11.88
C ASP A 301 -5.74 13.51 -10.83
N LEU A 302 -5.33 13.62 -9.55
CA LEU A 302 -6.18 14.08 -8.47
C LEU A 302 -6.65 15.51 -8.63
N PHE A 303 -5.78 16.42 -9.10
CA PHE A 303 -6.15 17.80 -9.38
C PHE A 303 -7.29 17.89 -10.39
N SER A 304 -7.20 17.16 -11.48
CA SER A 304 -8.22 17.11 -12.52
C SER A 304 -9.56 16.59 -12.01
N ILE A 305 -9.54 15.52 -11.21
CA ILE A 305 -10.73 14.96 -10.55
C ILE A 305 -11.33 15.98 -9.56
N THR A 306 -10.49 16.73 -8.82
CA THR A 306 -10.95 17.73 -7.83
C THR A 306 -11.68 18.89 -8.48
N MET A 307 -11.26 19.29 -9.68
CA MET A 307 -11.93 20.33 -10.46
C MET A 307 -13.27 19.85 -11.06
N GLY A 308 -13.62 18.59 -10.91
CA GLY A 308 -14.85 18.01 -11.43
C GLY A 308 -14.85 17.83 -12.96
N ASP A 309 -13.68 17.83 -13.54
CA ASP A 309 -13.48 17.72 -14.99
C ASP A 309 -12.55 16.54 -15.29
N GLU A 310 -13.16 15.36 -15.46
CA GLU A 310 -12.42 14.15 -15.84
C GLU A 310 -11.71 14.29 -17.20
N ASP A 311 -12.17 15.22 -18.04
CA ASP A 311 -11.57 15.48 -19.35
C ASP A 311 -10.24 16.25 -19.20
N LEU A 312 -10.08 17.10 -18.16
CA LEU A 312 -8.83 17.85 -17.93
C LEU A 312 -7.63 16.94 -17.64
N ALA A 313 -7.82 15.83 -16.93
CA ALA A 313 -6.74 14.85 -16.75
C ALA A 313 -6.27 14.27 -18.08
N GLY A 314 -7.24 13.90 -18.92
CA GLY A 314 -6.98 13.41 -20.27
C GLY A 314 -6.31 14.45 -21.17
N GLU A 315 -6.76 15.70 -21.10
CA GLU A 315 -6.18 16.80 -21.87
C GLU A 315 -4.75 17.13 -21.45
N ALA A 316 -4.48 17.29 -20.15
CA ALA A 316 -3.13 17.54 -19.63
C ALA A 316 -2.17 16.37 -19.93
N TRP A 317 -2.68 15.15 -19.86
CA TRP A 317 -1.91 13.95 -20.21
C TRP A 317 -1.58 13.92 -21.70
N ASN A 318 -2.55 14.23 -22.58
CA ASN A 318 -2.36 14.27 -24.02
C ASN A 318 -1.41 15.39 -24.43
N GLU A 319 -1.55 16.58 -23.84
CA GLU A 319 -0.65 17.71 -24.11
C GLU A 319 0.81 17.36 -23.77
N ARG A 320 1.04 16.69 -22.63
CA ARG A 320 2.39 16.25 -22.27
C ARG A 320 2.91 15.14 -23.18
N ASN A 321 2.06 14.23 -23.63
CA ASN A 321 2.42 13.24 -24.65
C ASN A 321 2.85 13.89 -25.96
N ASP A 322 2.13 14.92 -26.41
CA ASP A 322 2.47 15.69 -27.60
C ASP A 322 3.84 16.39 -27.42
N LYS A 323 4.09 16.99 -26.25
CA LYS A 323 5.39 17.60 -25.94
C LYS A 323 6.53 16.56 -25.97
N ILE A 324 6.30 15.35 -25.43
CA ILE A 324 7.28 14.26 -25.51
C ILE A 324 7.55 13.90 -26.97
N GLN A 325 6.52 13.75 -27.79
CA GLN A 325 6.66 13.41 -29.20
C GLN A 325 7.54 14.43 -29.97
N TYR A 326 7.33 15.72 -29.73
CA TYR A 326 8.02 16.78 -30.48
C TYR A 326 9.38 17.17 -29.89
N LYS A 327 9.52 17.17 -28.57
CA LYS A 327 10.74 17.62 -27.87
C LYS A 327 11.72 16.48 -27.62
N TYR A 328 11.20 15.28 -27.36
CA TYR A 328 11.98 14.08 -27.02
C TYR A 328 11.49 12.84 -27.78
N PRO A 329 11.60 12.82 -29.13
CA PRO A 329 11.06 11.73 -29.95
C PRO A 329 11.63 10.35 -29.62
N GLU A 330 12.83 10.26 -29.02
CA GLU A 330 13.43 9.03 -28.55
C GLU A 330 12.65 8.37 -27.38
N LEU A 331 11.91 9.15 -26.59
CA LEU A 331 11.05 8.64 -25.52
C LEU A 331 9.66 8.20 -26.01
N TYR A 332 9.26 8.70 -27.18
CA TYR A 332 7.90 8.51 -27.69
C TYR A 332 7.56 7.05 -28.00
N GLY A 333 8.55 6.26 -28.42
CA GLY A 333 8.35 4.83 -28.69
C GLY A 333 7.92 4.06 -27.43
N SER A 334 8.65 4.22 -26.35
CA SER A 334 8.38 3.59 -25.07
C SER A 334 7.04 4.06 -24.48
N LEU A 335 6.73 5.36 -24.60
CA LEU A 335 5.44 5.90 -24.19
C LEU A 335 4.29 5.29 -24.99
N THR A 336 4.41 5.19 -26.31
CA THR A 336 3.37 4.58 -27.16
C THR A 336 3.14 3.11 -26.79
N GLU A 337 4.22 2.36 -26.54
CA GLU A 337 4.11 0.95 -26.10
C GLU A 337 3.39 0.85 -24.75
N TYR A 338 3.73 1.70 -23.79
CA TYR A 338 3.06 1.75 -22.49
C TYR A 338 1.57 2.07 -22.60
N LEU A 339 1.20 3.08 -23.40
CA LEU A 339 -0.20 3.44 -23.64
C LEU A 339 -0.98 2.32 -24.33
N ASN A 340 -0.37 1.64 -25.30
CA ASN A 340 -0.98 0.49 -25.95
C ASN A 340 -1.27 -0.66 -24.97
N LYS A 341 -0.38 -0.92 -24.00
CA LYS A 341 -0.62 -1.93 -22.94
C LYS A 341 -1.83 -1.57 -22.06
N ILE A 342 -1.96 -0.28 -21.72
CA ILE A 342 -3.13 0.22 -20.95
C ILE A 342 -4.41 0.04 -21.78
N GLU A 343 -4.40 0.43 -23.04
CA GLU A 343 -5.55 0.31 -23.93
C GLU A 343 -5.94 -1.16 -24.16
N GLU A 344 -4.96 -2.04 -24.33
CA GLU A 344 -5.20 -3.49 -24.44
C GLU A 344 -5.90 -4.05 -23.21
N ARG A 345 -5.42 -3.69 -22.00
CA ARG A 345 -6.07 -4.08 -20.74
C ARG A 345 -7.50 -3.55 -20.63
N ASN A 346 -7.72 -2.29 -20.95
CA ASN A 346 -9.05 -1.67 -20.89
C ASN A 346 -10.00 -2.29 -21.92
N SER A 347 -9.50 -2.57 -23.12
CA SER A 347 -10.26 -3.28 -24.16
C SER A 347 -10.63 -4.69 -23.72
N LYS A 348 -9.69 -5.41 -23.09
CA LYS A 348 -9.94 -6.75 -22.58
C LYS A 348 -11.02 -6.74 -21.49
N PHE A 349 -10.97 -5.78 -20.55
CA PHE A 349 -12.05 -5.60 -19.57
C PHE A 349 -13.42 -5.45 -20.25
N GLN A 350 -13.54 -4.55 -21.24
CA GLN A 350 -14.78 -4.32 -21.98
C GLN A 350 -15.25 -5.56 -22.74
N TYR A 351 -14.33 -6.32 -23.35
CA TYR A 351 -14.68 -7.55 -24.05
C TYR A 351 -15.14 -8.66 -23.12
N ILE A 352 -14.47 -8.86 -21.97
CA ILE A 352 -14.91 -9.84 -20.98
C ILE A 352 -16.32 -9.49 -20.49
N ASP A 353 -16.57 -8.23 -20.14
CA ASP A 353 -17.88 -7.76 -19.70
C ASP A 353 -18.96 -7.93 -20.78
N PHE A 354 -18.63 -7.65 -22.05
CA PHE A 354 -19.52 -7.87 -23.19
C PHE A 354 -19.89 -9.36 -23.41
N TYR A 355 -18.93 -10.27 -23.22
CA TYR A 355 -19.16 -11.70 -23.38
C TYR A 355 -19.81 -12.36 -22.18
N ARG A 356 -19.86 -11.68 -21.04
CA ARG A 356 -20.52 -12.19 -19.83
C ARG A 356 -22.01 -12.39 -20.09
N PRO A 357 -22.56 -13.60 -19.85
CA PRO A 357 -23.95 -13.92 -20.20
C PRO A 357 -24.97 -13.39 -19.19
N TYR A 358 -24.55 -12.72 -18.12
CA TYR A 358 -25.41 -12.18 -17.08
C TYR A 358 -24.96 -10.76 -16.67
N VAL A 359 -25.94 -9.97 -16.25
CA VAL A 359 -25.75 -8.58 -15.80
C VAL A 359 -26.06 -8.41 -14.32
N ASP A 360 -26.80 -9.35 -13.74
CA ASP A 360 -27.15 -9.36 -12.33
C ASP A 360 -25.98 -9.88 -11.49
N THR A 361 -25.84 -9.35 -10.27
CA THR A 361 -24.77 -9.76 -9.35
C THR A 361 -24.86 -11.23 -8.94
N TYR A 362 -26.05 -11.80 -8.88
CA TYR A 362 -26.31 -13.22 -8.68
C TYR A 362 -26.92 -13.83 -9.94
N HIS A 363 -26.32 -14.88 -10.44
CA HIS A 363 -26.81 -15.65 -11.60
C HIS A 363 -26.74 -17.14 -11.32
N LYS A 364 -27.82 -17.88 -11.66
CA LYS A 364 -27.87 -19.35 -11.54
C LYS A 364 -27.97 -20.00 -12.89
N GLU A 365 -27.07 -20.93 -13.17
CA GLU A 365 -27.20 -21.84 -14.31
C GLU A 365 -27.02 -23.30 -13.86
N GLY A 366 -28.12 -24.06 -13.94
CA GLY A 366 -28.17 -25.44 -13.52
C GLY A 366 -27.87 -25.59 -12.02
N LYS A 367 -26.74 -26.23 -11.68
CA LYS A 367 -26.29 -26.45 -10.27
C LYS A 367 -25.25 -25.44 -9.81
N THR A 368 -24.94 -24.44 -10.63
CA THR A 368 -23.91 -23.44 -10.34
C THR A 368 -24.55 -22.07 -10.21
N ALA A 369 -24.22 -21.40 -9.13
CA ALA A 369 -24.48 -19.98 -8.96
C ALA A 369 -23.18 -19.20 -9.15
N PHE A 370 -23.30 -18.04 -9.76
CA PHE A 370 -22.23 -17.08 -9.95
C PHE A 370 -22.53 -15.83 -9.14
N LEU A 371 -21.52 -15.34 -8.44
CA LEU A 371 -21.48 -14.01 -7.85
C LEU A 371 -20.57 -13.14 -8.72
N MET A 372 -21.14 -12.21 -9.47
CA MET A 372 -20.38 -11.20 -10.19
C MET A 372 -19.95 -10.10 -9.23
N LEU A 373 -18.65 -9.92 -9.07
CA LEU A 373 -18.09 -8.91 -8.18
C LEU A 373 -17.01 -8.12 -8.93
N ASN A 374 -17.34 -6.92 -9.40
CA ASN A 374 -16.43 -6.08 -10.19
C ASN A 374 -15.54 -5.19 -9.32
N THR A 375 -15.82 -5.08 -8.03
CA THR A 375 -14.97 -4.40 -7.02
C THR A 375 -15.22 -5.00 -5.64
N PHE A 376 -14.26 -4.91 -4.75
CA PHE A 376 -14.47 -5.13 -3.32
C PHE A 376 -14.87 -3.79 -2.70
N GLY A 377 -16.14 -3.40 -2.89
CA GLY A 377 -16.66 -2.10 -2.50
C GLY A 377 -16.93 -2.00 -1.00
N LEU A 378 -16.58 -0.85 -0.42
CA LEU A 378 -16.95 -0.45 0.92
C LEU A 378 -17.70 0.90 0.85
N THR A 379 -18.67 0.97 -0.05
CA THR A 379 -19.34 2.22 -0.40
C THR A 379 -20.52 2.54 0.51
N ASN A 380 -21.09 1.53 1.16
CA ASN A 380 -22.26 1.68 2.04
C ASN A 380 -21.89 1.75 3.52
N MET A 381 -20.76 2.35 3.86
CA MET A 381 -20.26 2.47 5.24
C MET A 381 -21.27 3.11 6.18
N LYS A 382 -22.00 4.12 5.70
CA LYS A 382 -23.02 4.77 6.49
C LYS A 382 -24.12 3.80 6.94
N ALA A 383 -24.62 2.97 6.02
CA ALA A 383 -25.66 1.99 6.36
C ALA A 383 -25.12 0.87 7.26
N TRP A 384 -23.87 0.44 7.05
CA TRP A 384 -23.22 -0.51 7.95
C TRP A 384 -23.03 0.07 9.36
N ASN A 385 -22.58 1.30 9.49
CA ASN A 385 -22.45 1.96 10.79
C ASN A 385 -23.82 2.13 11.48
N GLU A 386 -24.85 2.58 10.76
CA GLU A 386 -26.22 2.69 11.30
C GLU A 386 -26.78 1.33 11.77
N TYR A 387 -26.49 0.25 11.05
CA TYR A 387 -26.87 -1.12 11.42
C TYR A 387 -26.23 -1.55 12.75
N TYR A 388 -24.93 -1.32 12.91
CA TYR A 388 -24.21 -1.68 14.14
C TYR A 388 -24.55 -0.75 15.31
N GLU A 389 -24.72 0.55 15.08
CA GLU A 389 -25.18 1.52 16.08
C GLU A 389 -26.60 1.22 16.56
N GLY A 390 -27.45 0.72 15.67
CA GLY A 390 -28.79 0.26 15.98
C GLY A 390 -28.87 -1.06 16.75
N GLY A 391 -27.73 -1.68 17.07
CA GLY A 391 -27.64 -2.96 17.78
C GLY A 391 -27.93 -4.17 16.89
N CYS A 392 -27.64 -4.06 15.59
CA CYS A 392 -27.82 -5.13 14.60
C CYS A 392 -29.24 -5.71 14.61
N ILE A 393 -30.23 -4.85 14.67
CA ILE A 393 -31.64 -5.22 14.70
C ILE A 393 -32.20 -5.19 13.28
N GLY A 394 -32.52 -6.37 12.75
CA GLY A 394 -33.19 -6.49 11.45
C GLY A 394 -32.33 -7.20 10.40
N GLU A 395 -32.62 -6.93 9.14
CA GLU A 395 -31.82 -7.43 8.02
C GLU A 395 -30.55 -6.58 7.84
N THR A 396 -29.47 -7.20 7.40
CA THR A 396 -28.24 -6.48 7.00
C THR A 396 -28.58 -5.38 5.99
N PRO A 397 -27.75 -4.31 5.88
CA PRO A 397 -28.01 -3.21 4.98
C PRO A 397 -28.45 -3.67 3.60
N ALA A 398 -29.52 -3.05 3.08
CA ALA A 398 -30.04 -3.38 1.76
C ALA A 398 -28.98 -3.10 0.67
N ILE A 399 -29.04 -3.92 -0.39
CA ILE A 399 -28.20 -3.72 -1.56
C ILE A 399 -28.52 -2.36 -2.17
N ASP A 400 -27.52 -1.52 -2.30
CA ASP A 400 -27.61 -0.36 -3.18
C ASP A 400 -27.32 -0.81 -4.60
N GLU A 401 -28.32 -0.70 -5.48
CA GLU A 401 -28.21 -1.14 -6.88
C GLU A 401 -27.13 -0.36 -7.66
N GLU A 402 -26.79 0.86 -7.19
CA GLU A 402 -25.73 1.68 -7.76
C GLU A 402 -24.33 1.14 -7.39
N PHE A 403 -24.20 0.41 -6.27
CA PHE A 403 -22.93 -0.06 -5.72
C PHE A 403 -22.86 -1.60 -5.67
N LYS A 404 -22.78 -2.24 -6.81
CA LYS A 404 -22.78 -3.71 -6.98
C LYS A 404 -21.53 -4.46 -6.43
N GLY A 405 -20.73 -3.84 -5.59
CA GLY A 405 -19.49 -4.41 -5.04
C GLY A 405 -19.44 -4.51 -3.52
N ASP A 406 -20.48 -4.05 -2.82
CA ASP A 406 -20.53 -4.05 -1.35
C ASP A 406 -20.72 -5.46 -0.76
N LEU A 407 -20.31 -5.66 0.48
CA LEU A 407 -20.46 -6.94 1.20
C LEU A 407 -21.93 -7.41 1.26
N SER A 408 -22.91 -6.52 1.28
CA SER A 408 -24.34 -6.86 1.23
C SER A 408 -24.72 -7.69 0.00
N VAL A 409 -24.11 -7.42 -1.14
CA VAL A 409 -24.29 -8.19 -2.39
C VAL A 409 -23.75 -9.61 -2.24
N VAL A 410 -22.61 -9.77 -1.60
CA VAL A 410 -21.99 -11.07 -1.32
C VAL A 410 -22.87 -11.92 -0.40
N LEU A 411 -23.40 -11.29 0.66
CA LEU A 411 -24.28 -11.96 1.62
C LEU A 411 -25.59 -12.41 0.98
N ASP A 412 -26.20 -11.57 0.17
CA ASP A 412 -27.43 -11.92 -0.54
C ASP A 412 -27.21 -13.08 -1.52
N ALA A 413 -26.11 -13.06 -2.29
CA ALA A 413 -25.75 -14.14 -3.21
C ALA A 413 -25.50 -15.47 -2.48
N LEU A 414 -24.77 -15.44 -1.35
CA LEU A 414 -24.52 -16.64 -0.53
C LEU A 414 -25.82 -17.18 0.06
N LYS A 415 -26.71 -16.32 0.53
CA LYS A 415 -28.03 -16.69 1.05
C LYS A 415 -28.86 -17.36 -0.03
N GLN A 416 -29.03 -16.71 -1.20
CA GLN A 416 -29.77 -17.27 -2.32
C GLN A 416 -29.22 -18.65 -2.76
N ALA A 417 -27.90 -18.76 -2.88
CA ALA A 417 -27.26 -20.03 -3.28
C ALA A 417 -27.45 -21.14 -2.23
N SER A 418 -27.37 -20.82 -0.94
CA SER A 418 -27.49 -21.79 0.15
C SER A 418 -28.92 -22.27 0.38
N GLU A 419 -29.91 -21.42 0.14
CA GLU A 419 -31.35 -21.74 0.26
C GLU A 419 -31.89 -22.54 -0.94
N ASP A 420 -31.20 -22.53 -2.08
CA ASP A 420 -31.59 -23.30 -3.27
C ASP A 420 -31.00 -24.72 -3.23
N PRO A 421 -31.83 -25.77 -3.03
CA PRO A 421 -31.34 -27.15 -2.92
C PRO A 421 -30.69 -27.72 -4.20
N GLU A 422 -30.92 -27.07 -5.34
CA GLU A 422 -30.32 -27.47 -6.63
C GLU A 422 -28.90 -26.94 -6.77
N VAL A 423 -28.57 -25.80 -6.14
CA VAL A 423 -27.23 -25.20 -6.21
C VAL A 423 -26.25 -26.07 -5.40
N LYS A 424 -25.11 -26.37 -6.01
CA LYS A 424 -24.02 -27.12 -5.40
C LYS A 424 -22.69 -26.38 -5.51
N ASN A 425 -22.52 -25.65 -6.58
CA ASN A 425 -21.31 -24.91 -6.89
C ASN A 425 -21.58 -23.40 -6.79
N PHE A 426 -20.65 -22.67 -6.22
CA PHE A 426 -20.69 -21.22 -6.10
C PHE A 426 -19.40 -20.62 -6.63
N VAL A 427 -19.50 -19.83 -7.68
CA VAL A 427 -18.35 -19.24 -8.38
C VAL A 427 -18.32 -17.75 -8.12
N VAL A 428 -17.25 -17.28 -7.50
CA VAL A 428 -16.98 -15.84 -7.37
C VAL A 428 -16.30 -15.36 -8.64
N ASP A 429 -17.02 -14.61 -9.45
CA ASP A 429 -16.51 -14.07 -10.72
C ASP A 429 -15.80 -12.73 -10.48
N LEU A 430 -14.48 -12.75 -10.56
CA LEU A 430 -13.58 -11.61 -10.46
C LEU A 430 -12.95 -11.23 -11.82
N THR A 431 -13.44 -11.74 -12.93
CA THR A 431 -12.83 -11.54 -14.25
C THR A 431 -12.69 -10.07 -14.65
N CYS A 432 -13.54 -9.19 -14.11
CA CYS A 432 -13.50 -7.73 -14.30
C CYS A 432 -13.30 -6.97 -12.98
N ASN A 433 -12.64 -7.56 -11.97
CA ASN A 433 -12.45 -6.91 -10.68
C ASN A 433 -11.06 -6.27 -10.57
N LEU A 434 -11.00 -4.96 -10.40
CA LEU A 434 -9.75 -4.20 -10.25
C LEU A 434 -9.25 -4.07 -8.80
N GLY A 435 -9.95 -4.70 -7.84
CA GLY A 435 -9.58 -4.65 -6.42
C GLY A 435 -10.59 -3.91 -5.56
N GLY A 436 -10.12 -3.24 -4.51
CA GLY A 436 -10.95 -2.49 -3.56
C GLY A 436 -10.52 -2.70 -2.11
N SER A 437 -11.49 -2.76 -1.20
CA SER A 437 -11.30 -2.83 0.25
C SER A 437 -10.74 -4.16 0.72
N LEU A 438 -9.71 -4.09 1.56
CA LEU A 438 -9.16 -5.24 2.28
C LEU A 438 -10.17 -5.81 3.28
N ASP A 439 -10.96 -4.96 3.94
CA ASP A 439 -11.95 -5.40 4.92
C ASP A 439 -13.00 -6.32 4.29
N VAL A 440 -13.44 -6.00 3.07
CA VAL A 440 -14.38 -6.85 2.32
C VAL A 440 -13.72 -8.18 1.93
N VAL A 441 -12.45 -8.17 1.52
CA VAL A 441 -11.70 -9.41 1.24
C VAL A 441 -11.61 -10.28 2.50
N MET A 442 -11.27 -9.69 3.65
CA MET A 442 -11.16 -10.42 4.92
C MET A 442 -12.52 -10.99 5.36
N ALA A 443 -13.60 -10.22 5.22
CA ALA A 443 -14.95 -10.70 5.49
C ALA A 443 -15.35 -11.87 4.58
N MET A 444 -15.09 -11.76 3.29
CA MET A 444 -15.39 -12.85 2.34
C MET A 444 -14.57 -14.11 2.61
N THR A 445 -13.28 -13.98 2.96
CA THR A 445 -12.46 -15.14 3.31
C THR A 445 -12.94 -15.82 4.59
N ALA A 446 -13.44 -15.05 5.57
CA ALA A 446 -14.07 -15.62 6.78
C ALA A 446 -15.37 -16.35 6.44
N LEU A 447 -16.29 -15.71 5.69
CA LEU A 447 -17.58 -16.27 5.32
C LEU A 447 -17.47 -17.54 4.46
N MET A 448 -16.51 -17.59 3.53
CA MET A 448 -16.36 -18.67 2.55
C MET A 448 -15.35 -19.73 2.97
N GLY A 449 -14.26 -19.33 3.63
CA GLY A 449 -13.14 -20.19 3.98
C GLY A 449 -12.96 -20.41 5.49
N GLY A 450 -13.71 -19.71 6.33
CA GLY A 450 -13.62 -19.82 7.79
C GLY A 450 -12.33 -19.25 8.37
N GLN A 451 -11.60 -18.44 7.62
CA GLN A 451 -10.34 -17.81 8.05
C GLN A 451 -10.32 -16.35 7.60
N SER A 452 -9.74 -15.49 8.43
CA SER A 452 -9.56 -14.07 8.12
C SER A 452 -8.17 -13.63 8.55
N HIS A 453 -7.19 -13.84 7.66
CA HIS A 453 -5.83 -13.38 7.85
C HIS A 453 -5.11 -13.30 6.51
N PHE A 454 -4.05 -12.50 6.46
CA PHE A 454 -3.17 -12.44 5.30
C PHE A 454 -1.70 -12.36 5.72
N TYR A 455 -0.83 -12.59 4.74
CA TYR A 455 0.61 -12.65 4.91
C TYR A 455 1.25 -11.41 4.28
N SER A 456 2.14 -10.76 4.99
CA SER A 456 2.86 -9.58 4.51
C SER A 456 4.34 -9.64 4.89
N GLU A 457 5.19 -9.13 4.01
CA GLU A 457 6.63 -8.97 4.21
C GLU A 457 7.01 -7.49 4.06
N ASN A 458 7.72 -6.97 5.05
CA ASN A 458 8.40 -5.69 4.92
C ASN A 458 9.80 -5.95 4.36
N THR A 459 10.02 -5.61 3.10
CA THR A 459 11.28 -5.93 2.42
C THR A 459 12.44 -5.05 2.88
N LEU A 460 12.14 -3.88 3.48
CA LEU A 460 13.15 -2.99 4.05
C LEU A 460 13.78 -3.60 5.32
N THR A 461 12.97 -4.23 6.17
CA THR A 461 13.40 -4.82 7.44
C THR A 461 13.59 -6.33 7.39
N GLY A 462 13.10 -6.99 6.34
CA GLY A 462 13.01 -8.45 6.25
C GLY A 462 12.01 -9.08 7.22
N GLN A 463 11.20 -8.27 7.91
CA GLN A 463 10.19 -8.77 8.84
C GLN A 463 9.00 -9.32 8.08
N ARG A 464 8.57 -10.51 8.46
CA ARG A 464 7.36 -11.16 7.97
C ARG A 464 6.30 -11.14 9.04
N GLN A 465 5.04 -10.98 8.63
CA GLN A 465 3.91 -10.90 9.55
C GLN A 465 2.69 -11.62 9.00
N ILE A 466 1.93 -12.21 9.91
CA ILE A 466 0.58 -12.71 9.64
C ILE A 466 -0.36 -11.83 10.44
N ILE A 467 -1.32 -11.22 9.77
CA ILE A 467 -2.27 -10.31 10.38
C ILE A 467 -3.63 -10.97 10.41
N TYR A 468 -4.19 -11.14 11.60
CA TYR A 468 -5.45 -11.82 11.84
C TYR A 468 -6.55 -10.83 12.18
N TYR A 469 -7.73 -11.10 11.68
CA TYR A 469 -8.95 -10.33 11.95
C TYR A 469 -10.02 -11.22 12.56
N ASP A 470 -10.88 -10.63 13.41
CA ASP A 470 -12.18 -11.18 13.74
C ASP A 470 -13.22 -10.57 12.81
N VAL A 471 -14.12 -11.39 12.30
CA VAL A 471 -15.24 -10.96 11.44
C VAL A 471 -16.52 -11.41 12.10
N ASP A 472 -17.50 -10.50 12.21
CA ASP A 472 -18.85 -10.79 12.64
C ASP A 472 -19.61 -11.47 11.48
N CYS A 473 -19.42 -12.78 11.33
CA CYS A 473 -19.96 -13.55 10.22
C CYS A 473 -21.47 -13.79 10.29
N ASN A 474 -22.04 -13.72 11.48
CA ASN A 474 -23.47 -13.88 11.71
C ASN A 474 -24.20 -12.52 11.81
N PHE A 475 -23.46 -11.41 11.79
CA PHE A 475 -23.94 -10.03 11.84
C PHE A 475 -24.85 -9.72 13.04
N ASP A 476 -24.55 -10.31 14.22
CA ASP A 476 -25.28 -10.05 15.46
C ASP A 476 -24.65 -8.93 16.32
N GLY A 477 -23.55 -8.32 15.86
CA GLY A 477 -22.81 -7.26 16.54
C GLY A 477 -21.87 -7.76 17.61
N VAL A 478 -21.67 -9.09 17.73
CA VAL A 478 -20.82 -9.72 18.74
C VAL A 478 -19.78 -10.60 18.06
N PHE A 479 -18.53 -10.25 18.20
CA PHE A 479 -17.42 -11.06 17.69
C PHE A 479 -17.14 -12.21 18.64
N ASP A 480 -17.68 -13.40 18.35
CA ASP A 480 -17.55 -14.58 19.22
C ASP A 480 -17.39 -15.91 18.44
N GLU A 481 -17.45 -17.04 19.14
CA GLU A 481 -17.29 -18.36 18.52
C GLU A 481 -18.43 -18.73 17.56
N LYS A 482 -19.59 -18.04 17.62
CA LYS A 482 -20.71 -18.30 16.70
C LYS A 482 -20.37 -17.85 15.27
N ASP A 483 -19.55 -16.82 15.13
CA ASP A 483 -19.07 -16.39 13.81
C ASP A 483 -18.38 -17.52 13.05
N LYS A 484 -17.65 -18.36 13.76
CA LYS A 484 -16.94 -19.52 13.20
C LYS A 484 -17.87 -20.69 12.85
N GLU A 485 -19.13 -20.64 13.29
CA GLU A 485 -20.14 -21.64 12.96
C GLU A 485 -20.86 -21.32 11.64
N VAL A 486 -20.73 -20.07 11.14
CA VAL A 486 -21.29 -19.67 9.84
C VAL A 486 -20.56 -20.40 8.72
N MET A 487 -21.28 -21.26 8.03
CA MET A 487 -20.75 -22.07 6.93
C MET A 487 -21.80 -22.30 5.86
N TYR A 488 -21.37 -22.27 4.61
CA TYR A 488 -22.21 -22.57 3.45
C TYR A 488 -21.81 -23.93 2.86
N ASP A 489 -22.79 -24.84 2.69
CA ASP A 489 -22.56 -26.18 2.11
C ASP A 489 -22.50 -26.08 0.57
N LEU A 490 -21.51 -25.35 0.07
CA LEU A 490 -21.28 -25.05 -1.33
C LEU A 490 -19.85 -25.41 -1.74
N ASN A 491 -19.67 -25.92 -2.94
CA ASN A 491 -18.36 -26.03 -3.58
C ASN A 491 -17.97 -24.65 -4.13
N ILE A 492 -17.17 -23.91 -3.40
CA ILE A 492 -16.76 -22.55 -3.79
C ILE A 492 -15.55 -22.61 -4.73
N ALA A 493 -15.56 -21.80 -5.76
CA ALA A 493 -14.47 -21.58 -6.70
C ALA A 493 -14.34 -20.09 -7.02
N VAL A 494 -13.17 -19.65 -7.47
CA VAL A 494 -12.93 -18.28 -7.91
C VAL A 494 -12.58 -18.27 -9.40
N LEU A 495 -13.28 -17.47 -10.17
CA LEU A 495 -13.04 -17.25 -11.59
C LEU A 495 -12.25 -15.95 -11.77
N THR A 496 -11.11 -16.03 -12.45
CA THR A 496 -10.17 -14.91 -12.60
C THR A 496 -9.76 -14.67 -14.05
N SER A 497 -9.36 -13.43 -14.32
CA SER A 497 -8.66 -13.07 -15.55
C SER A 497 -7.38 -12.28 -15.20
N ASP A 498 -6.55 -11.94 -16.18
CA ASP A 498 -5.38 -11.08 -15.98
C ASP A 498 -5.75 -9.60 -15.74
N VAL A 499 -7.02 -9.24 -15.87
CA VAL A 499 -7.57 -7.94 -15.45
C VAL A 499 -7.76 -7.88 -13.93
N ALA A 500 -7.98 -9.03 -13.27
CA ALA A 500 -8.17 -9.10 -11.81
C ALA A 500 -6.92 -8.61 -11.07
N PHE A 501 -7.05 -7.50 -10.32
CA PHE A 501 -5.90 -6.75 -9.80
C PHE A 501 -6.06 -6.37 -8.32
N SER A 502 -4.96 -6.09 -7.61
CA SER A 502 -4.98 -5.62 -6.21
C SER A 502 -5.69 -6.60 -5.27
N CYS A 503 -6.75 -6.22 -4.58
CA CYS A 503 -7.56 -7.12 -3.75
C CYS A 503 -8.14 -8.31 -4.54
N ALA A 504 -8.38 -8.16 -5.85
CA ALA A 504 -8.79 -9.26 -6.72
C ALA A 504 -7.64 -10.22 -7.10
N ASN A 505 -6.42 -9.91 -6.72
CA ASN A 505 -5.29 -10.83 -6.70
C ASN A 505 -5.07 -11.45 -5.30
N LEU A 506 -5.29 -10.67 -4.24
CA LEU A 506 -5.15 -11.15 -2.87
C LEU A 506 -6.21 -12.22 -2.53
N PHE A 507 -7.49 -11.95 -2.81
CA PHE A 507 -8.58 -12.87 -2.50
C PHE A 507 -8.37 -14.28 -3.09
N PRO A 508 -8.11 -14.45 -4.41
CA PRO A 508 -7.81 -15.78 -4.95
C PRO A 508 -6.55 -16.42 -4.37
N SER A 509 -5.53 -15.64 -3.98
CA SER A 509 -4.36 -16.17 -3.29
C SER A 509 -4.74 -16.80 -1.95
N LEU A 510 -5.52 -16.10 -1.13
CA LEU A 510 -5.99 -16.59 0.16
C LEU A 510 -6.92 -17.80 0.01
N MET A 511 -7.85 -17.75 -0.96
CA MET A 511 -8.74 -18.87 -1.26
C MET A 511 -7.96 -20.12 -1.71
N LYS A 512 -6.93 -19.95 -2.52
CA LYS A 512 -6.04 -21.03 -2.96
C LYS A 512 -5.27 -21.63 -1.78
N ASP A 513 -4.76 -20.81 -0.88
CA ASP A 513 -4.08 -21.24 0.34
C ASP A 513 -4.99 -22.06 1.27
N MET A 514 -6.30 -21.77 1.24
CA MET A 514 -7.33 -22.53 1.97
C MET A 514 -7.82 -23.76 1.19
N GLY A 515 -7.33 -24.01 -0.03
CA GLY A 515 -7.64 -25.18 -0.85
C GLY A 515 -8.86 -25.04 -1.75
N PHE A 516 -9.31 -23.82 -2.03
CA PHE A 516 -10.37 -23.56 -3.01
C PHE A 516 -9.78 -23.42 -4.41
N PRO A 517 -10.45 -23.95 -5.44
CA PRO A 517 -9.95 -23.91 -6.82
C PRO A 517 -10.05 -22.51 -7.42
N ILE A 518 -8.98 -22.13 -8.13
CA ILE A 518 -8.93 -20.94 -8.97
C ILE A 518 -9.04 -21.36 -10.42
N ILE A 519 -9.93 -20.73 -11.17
CA ILE A 519 -10.27 -21.06 -12.54
C ILE A 519 -10.07 -19.82 -13.41
N GLY A 520 -9.62 -19.97 -14.63
CA GLY A 520 -9.51 -18.86 -15.59
C GLY A 520 -8.09 -18.59 -16.04
N GLU A 521 -7.69 -17.33 -16.01
CA GLU A 521 -6.31 -16.91 -16.27
C GLU A 521 -5.59 -16.56 -14.96
N ARG A 522 -4.27 -16.46 -15.05
CA ARG A 522 -3.44 -15.85 -14.02
C ARG A 522 -3.90 -14.42 -13.76
N THR A 523 -4.07 -14.05 -12.50
CA THR A 523 -4.49 -12.70 -12.12
C THR A 523 -3.47 -11.63 -12.51
N GLY A 524 -3.91 -10.39 -12.56
CA GLY A 524 -3.11 -9.22 -12.92
C GLY A 524 -2.09 -8.77 -11.87
N GLY A 525 -2.09 -9.34 -10.65
CA GLY A 525 -1.15 -8.95 -9.60
C GLY A 525 -1.54 -7.69 -8.83
N GLY A 526 -0.55 -6.86 -8.47
CA GLY A 526 -0.79 -5.60 -7.78
C GLY A 526 -1.08 -5.73 -6.28
N SER A 527 -0.38 -6.63 -5.59
CA SER A 527 -0.60 -6.89 -4.16
C SER A 527 0.39 -6.18 -3.24
N CYS A 528 1.35 -5.42 -3.76
CA CYS A 528 2.11 -4.49 -2.94
C CYS A 528 1.17 -3.38 -2.43
N ALA A 529 1.14 -3.15 -1.13
CA ALA A 529 0.45 -1.99 -0.59
C ALA A 529 1.06 -0.70 -1.15
N VAL A 530 0.28 0.36 -1.18
CA VAL A 530 0.74 1.65 -1.70
C VAL A 530 1.30 2.53 -0.60
N GLN A 531 2.24 3.40 -0.97
CA GLN A 531 2.81 4.41 -0.11
C GLN A 531 2.85 5.74 -0.86
N ASN A 532 2.31 6.78 -0.26
CA ASN A 532 2.41 8.14 -0.78
C ASN A 532 3.75 8.76 -0.41
N ILE A 533 4.31 9.47 -1.35
CA ILE A 533 5.58 10.18 -1.26
C ILE A 533 5.35 11.61 -1.74
N VAL A 534 6.09 12.56 -1.20
CA VAL A 534 6.01 13.96 -1.62
C VAL A 534 7.36 14.44 -2.10
N THR A 535 7.43 14.91 -3.33
CA THR A 535 8.66 15.50 -3.87
C THR A 535 9.05 16.77 -3.08
N PRO A 536 10.32 17.17 -3.07
CA PRO A 536 10.75 18.43 -2.44
C PRO A 536 10.02 19.67 -2.93
N GLU A 537 9.52 19.66 -4.16
CA GLU A 537 8.72 20.74 -4.75
C GLU A 537 7.27 20.75 -4.24
N GLY A 538 6.80 19.65 -3.61
CA GLY A 538 5.45 19.51 -3.07
C GLY A 538 4.49 18.71 -3.95
N PHE A 539 4.95 18.03 -5.01
CA PHE A 539 4.11 17.08 -5.74
C PHE A 539 4.02 15.76 -5.01
N GLN A 540 2.81 15.22 -4.89
CA GLN A 540 2.58 13.90 -4.35
C GLN A 540 2.64 12.85 -5.47
N TYR A 541 3.29 11.72 -5.18
CA TYR A 541 3.28 10.54 -6.02
C TYR A 541 3.14 9.28 -5.18
N GLN A 542 2.86 8.16 -5.83
CA GLN A 542 2.58 6.89 -5.18
C GLN A 542 3.54 5.82 -5.69
N ILE A 543 4.00 4.96 -4.80
CA ILE A 543 4.81 3.79 -5.13
C ILE A 543 4.21 2.52 -4.54
N SER A 544 4.45 1.39 -5.21
CA SER A 544 4.35 0.06 -4.58
C SER A 544 5.33 -0.01 -3.42
N SER A 545 4.84 -0.32 -2.20
CA SER A 545 5.61 -0.10 -0.98
C SER A 545 6.45 -1.31 -0.56
N ALA A 546 7.70 -1.07 -0.21
CA ALA A 546 8.56 -2.04 0.47
C ALA A 546 8.05 -2.40 1.88
N ARG A 547 7.19 -1.58 2.48
CA ARG A 547 6.65 -1.80 3.84
C ARG A 547 5.53 -2.85 3.88
N GLY A 548 4.89 -3.14 2.74
CA GLY A 548 3.70 -4.00 2.69
C GLY A 548 3.63 -4.85 1.43
N ARG A 549 4.60 -5.71 1.17
CA ARG A 549 4.52 -6.69 0.08
C ARG A 549 3.73 -7.90 0.54
N LEU A 550 2.57 -8.15 -0.09
CA LEU A 550 1.73 -9.30 0.23
C LEU A 550 2.32 -10.60 -0.35
N THR A 551 2.15 -11.69 0.39
CA THR A 551 2.66 -13.01 0.03
C THR A 551 1.59 -14.08 0.26
N ASN A 552 1.80 -15.28 -0.29
CA ASN A 552 1.03 -16.46 0.09
C ASN A 552 1.53 -17.08 1.41
N ASN A 553 0.91 -18.16 1.85
CA ASN A 553 1.28 -18.88 3.07
C ASN A 553 2.68 -19.52 3.05
N LYS A 554 3.34 -19.55 1.91
CA LYS A 554 4.73 -20.00 1.73
C LYS A 554 5.73 -18.85 1.68
N TRP A 555 5.26 -17.62 1.87
CA TRP A 555 6.05 -16.39 1.76
C TRP A 555 6.55 -16.11 0.33
N GLU A 556 5.85 -16.61 -0.68
CA GLU A 556 6.12 -16.28 -2.08
C GLU A 556 5.38 -14.99 -2.43
N ASN A 557 6.06 -14.09 -3.14
CA ASN A 557 5.46 -12.85 -3.62
C ASN A 557 4.31 -13.15 -4.59
N ILE A 558 3.13 -12.59 -4.33
CA ILE A 558 1.93 -12.77 -5.17
C ILE A 558 1.69 -11.60 -6.12
N ASP A 559 2.53 -10.59 -6.09
CA ASP A 559 2.35 -9.39 -6.92
C ASP A 559 2.46 -9.68 -8.43
N GLY A 560 3.19 -10.71 -8.77
CA GLY A 560 3.25 -11.23 -10.14
C GLY A 560 1.97 -11.92 -10.64
N GLY A 561 0.93 -12.05 -9.82
CA GLY A 561 -0.32 -12.74 -10.14
C GLY A 561 -0.41 -14.16 -9.58
N VAL A 562 -1.64 -14.63 -9.37
CA VAL A 562 -1.99 -15.97 -8.88
C VAL A 562 -2.31 -16.87 -10.05
N GLU A 563 -1.57 -17.98 -10.18
CA GLU A 563 -1.81 -18.98 -11.23
C GLU A 563 -3.09 -19.76 -10.94
N PRO A 564 -3.98 -19.95 -11.95
CA PRO A 564 -5.18 -20.77 -11.78
C PRO A 564 -4.85 -22.26 -11.68
N ASP A 565 -5.71 -23.01 -11.02
CA ASP A 565 -5.66 -24.49 -10.98
C ASP A 565 -6.23 -25.11 -12.27
N TYR A 566 -7.09 -24.37 -12.96
CA TYR A 566 -7.60 -24.70 -14.28
C TYR A 566 -7.54 -23.48 -15.19
N VAL A 567 -6.68 -23.56 -16.20
CA VAL A 567 -6.52 -22.50 -17.21
C VAL A 567 -7.65 -22.56 -18.23
N ILE A 568 -8.35 -21.45 -18.40
CA ILE A 568 -9.29 -21.25 -19.51
C ILE A 568 -8.54 -20.52 -20.63
N ASP A 569 -8.48 -21.15 -21.81
CA ASP A 569 -7.81 -20.56 -22.97
C ASP A 569 -8.71 -19.53 -23.65
N VAL A 570 -8.31 -18.27 -23.54
CA VAL A 570 -8.94 -17.11 -24.20
C VAL A 570 -8.01 -16.43 -25.19
N SER A 571 -6.91 -17.05 -25.55
CA SER A 571 -5.89 -16.51 -26.48
C SER A 571 -6.44 -16.21 -27.88
N SER A 572 -7.57 -16.83 -28.25
CA SER A 572 -8.31 -16.55 -29.50
C SER A 572 -9.10 -15.23 -29.45
N GLY A 573 -9.21 -14.57 -28.28
CA GLY A 573 -10.11 -13.43 -28.06
C GLY A 573 -11.57 -13.83 -27.83
N ASP A 574 -11.87 -15.13 -27.70
CA ASP A 574 -13.20 -15.62 -27.36
C ASP A 574 -13.35 -15.72 -25.84
N TYR A 575 -13.74 -14.64 -25.20
CA TYR A 575 -13.94 -14.54 -23.76
C TYR A 575 -15.20 -15.25 -23.26
N SER A 576 -16.08 -15.73 -24.17
CA SER A 576 -17.21 -16.56 -23.75
C SER A 576 -16.77 -17.88 -23.10
N ASN A 577 -15.53 -18.32 -23.35
CA ASN A 577 -14.94 -19.50 -22.73
C ASN A 577 -14.87 -19.38 -21.17
N PHE A 578 -14.76 -18.17 -20.62
CA PHE A 578 -14.85 -17.97 -19.15
C PHE A 578 -16.17 -18.44 -18.56
N TYR A 579 -17.24 -18.52 -19.39
CA TYR A 579 -18.60 -18.78 -18.95
C TYR A 579 -19.13 -20.11 -19.48
N ASP A 580 -18.25 -21.04 -19.92
CA ASP A 580 -18.63 -22.42 -20.19
C ASP A 580 -18.90 -23.17 -18.87
N VAL A 581 -20.15 -23.07 -18.42
CA VAL A 581 -20.64 -23.64 -17.16
C VAL A 581 -20.44 -25.17 -17.12
N ALA A 582 -20.52 -25.85 -18.25
CA ALA A 582 -20.31 -27.30 -18.29
C ALA A 582 -18.87 -27.68 -17.95
N THR A 583 -17.91 -26.96 -18.53
CA THR A 583 -16.49 -27.14 -18.24
C THR A 583 -16.14 -26.74 -16.79
N ILE A 584 -16.64 -25.60 -16.32
CA ILE A 584 -16.44 -25.14 -14.92
C ILE A 584 -16.97 -26.18 -13.95
N ASN A 585 -18.19 -26.69 -14.15
CA ASN A 585 -18.80 -27.70 -13.30
C ASN A 585 -17.99 -29.00 -13.29
N ALA A 586 -17.56 -29.47 -14.47
CA ALA A 586 -16.77 -30.70 -14.57
C ALA A 586 -15.46 -30.55 -13.76
N PHE A 587 -14.82 -29.37 -13.82
CA PHE A 587 -13.60 -29.11 -13.07
C PHE A 587 -13.86 -29.03 -11.55
N ILE A 588 -14.83 -28.21 -11.09
CA ILE A 588 -15.16 -28.07 -9.68
C ILE A 588 -15.51 -29.44 -9.08
N ASN A 589 -16.37 -30.22 -9.74
CA ASN A 589 -16.76 -31.53 -9.24
C ASN A 589 -15.55 -32.50 -9.14
N LYS A 590 -14.67 -32.49 -10.14
CA LYS A 590 -13.44 -33.27 -10.12
C LYS A 590 -12.51 -32.81 -9.00
N TYR A 591 -12.32 -31.53 -8.83
CA TYR A 591 -11.45 -30.92 -7.83
C TYR A 591 -11.94 -31.26 -6.41
N CYS A 592 -13.22 -31.04 -6.10
CA CYS A 592 -13.82 -31.29 -4.80
C CYS A 592 -13.97 -32.80 -4.44
N THR A 593 -13.97 -33.68 -5.45
CA THR A 593 -14.06 -35.14 -5.23
C THR A 593 -12.71 -35.86 -5.28
N SER A 594 -11.64 -35.18 -5.73
CA SER A 594 -10.30 -35.75 -5.76
C SER A 594 -9.76 -35.96 -4.35
N PRO A 595 -9.09 -37.09 -4.05
CA PRO A 595 -8.46 -37.30 -2.75
C PRO A 595 -7.38 -36.27 -2.37
N ASN A 596 -6.87 -35.54 -3.37
CA ASN A 596 -5.83 -34.51 -3.23
C ASN A 596 -6.39 -33.08 -3.10
N SER A 597 -7.70 -32.90 -3.19
CA SER A 597 -8.35 -31.59 -2.97
C SER A 597 -8.38 -31.20 -1.47
N ILE A 598 -8.10 -32.14 -0.60
CA ILE A 598 -7.71 -31.88 0.76
C ILE A 598 -6.19 -32.02 0.76
N ILE A 599 -5.46 -30.94 0.98
CA ILE A 599 -4.02 -30.93 1.29
C ILE A 599 -3.75 -32.20 2.07
N ASP A 600 -2.71 -32.96 1.70
CA ASP A 600 -2.40 -34.30 2.22
C ASP A 600 -2.36 -34.33 3.77
N LEU A 601 -3.54 -34.19 4.38
CA LEU A 601 -3.80 -34.40 5.81
C LEU A 601 -3.73 -35.90 6.16
N ASN A 602 -3.37 -36.75 5.17
CA ASN A 602 -3.01 -38.15 5.36
C ASN A 602 -1.58 -38.34 5.87
N ALA A 603 -0.94 -37.30 6.43
CA ALA A 603 0.26 -37.54 7.23
C ALA A 603 -0.09 -38.46 8.39
N THR A 604 -0.09 -39.77 8.13
CA THR A 604 0.11 -40.74 9.17
C THR A 604 1.48 -40.45 9.75
N SER A 605 1.54 -40.18 11.05
CA SER A 605 2.82 -40.21 11.76
C SER A 605 3.50 -41.57 11.43
N GLN A 606 4.81 -41.60 11.35
CA GLN A 606 5.58 -42.82 11.02
C GLN A 606 5.24 -44.05 11.92
N ASP A 607 4.45 -43.82 12.97
CA ASP A 607 3.99 -44.86 13.92
C ASP A 607 2.53 -45.34 13.69
N GLY A 608 1.87 -44.87 12.60
CA GLY A 608 0.53 -45.33 12.21
C GLY A 608 -0.62 -44.74 13.04
N THR A 609 -0.37 -43.74 13.91
CA THR A 609 -1.41 -43.10 14.71
C THR A 609 -2.23 -42.13 13.86
N CYS A 610 -3.57 -42.13 14.02
CA CYS A 610 -4.45 -41.20 13.36
C CYS A 610 -4.19 -39.78 13.89
N VAL A 611 -3.91 -38.83 12.98
CA VAL A 611 -3.77 -37.43 13.31
C VAL A 611 -5.12 -36.74 13.09
N TYR A 612 -5.58 -35.99 14.07
CA TYR A 612 -6.81 -35.22 14.03
C TYR A 612 -6.47 -33.76 13.83
N TYR A 613 -7.29 -33.07 13.06
CA TYR A 613 -7.16 -31.62 12.84
C TYR A 613 -8.50 -30.95 13.15
N ASP A 614 -8.48 -29.76 13.71
CA ASP A 614 -9.66 -28.91 13.79
C ASP A 614 -10.00 -28.34 12.38
N LEU A 615 -11.13 -27.62 12.28
CA LEU A 615 -11.57 -27.07 11.00
C LEU A 615 -10.65 -25.94 10.48
N SER A 616 -9.76 -25.41 11.32
CA SER A 616 -8.72 -24.45 10.94
C SER A 616 -7.40 -25.12 10.49
N GLY A 617 -7.39 -26.48 10.36
CA GLY A 617 -6.19 -27.23 9.98
C GLY A 617 -5.18 -27.44 11.11
N ARG A 618 -5.46 -27.01 12.34
CA ARG A 618 -4.55 -27.18 13.47
C ARG A 618 -4.63 -28.61 14.00
N LYS A 619 -3.47 -29.26 14.21
CA LYS A 619 -3.39 -30.59 14.80
C LYS A 619 -3.92 -30.59 16.23
N ILE A 620 -4.85 -31.51 16.53
CA ILE A 620 -5.47 -31.65 17.84
C ILE A 620 -5.25 -33.07 18.42
N ASP A 621 -5.25 -33.20 19.76
CA ASP A 621 -5.22 -34.49 20.41
C ASP A 621 -6.61 -35.14 20.30
N GLY A 622 -6.71 -36.23 19.53
CA GLY A 622 -7.97 -36.92 19.25
C GLY A 622 -8.64 -37.59 20.46
N ARG A 623 -8.05 -37.52 21.64
CA ARG A 623 -8.61 -38.05 22.86
C ARG A 623 -9.60 -37.07 23.50
N GLY A 624 -10.90 -37.34 23.33
CA GLY A 624 -11.95 -36.58 24.01
C GLY A 624 -12.53 -35.41 23.20
N VAL A 625 -12.21 -35.28 21.92
CA VAL A 625 -12.76 -34.24 21.03
C VAL A 625 -14.27 -34.43 20.91
N LYS A 626 -15.02 -33.40 21.34
CA LYS A 626 -16.45 -33.23 21.03
C LYS A 626 -16.58 -32.10 20.01
N GLY A 627 -17.34 -32.34 18.96
CA GLY A 627 -17.55 -31.35 17.91
C GLY A 627 -17.17 -31.85 16.51
N VAL A 628 -16.98 -30.96 15.59
CA VAL A 628 -16.61 -31.27 14.21
C VAL A 628 -15.09 -31.20 14.07
N TYR A 629 -14.51 -32.22 13.44
CA TYR A 629 -13.07 -32.28 13.18
C TYR A 629 -12.79 -33.03 11.86
N ILE A 630 -11.59 -32.93 11.36
CA ILE A 630 -11.13 -33.62 10.16
C ILE A 630 -10.29 -34.82 10.56
N LEU A 631 -10.68 -36.00 10.09
CA LEU A 631 -9.94 -37.24 10.24
C LEU A 631 -9.80 -37.92 8.88
N LYS A 632 -8.54 -38.16 8.44
CA LYS A 632 -8.23 -38.76 7.14
C LYS A 632 -8.97 -38.03 5.98
N GLY A 633 -8.98 -36.70 6.03
CA GLY A 633 -9.61 -35.88 5.00
C GLY A 633 -11.14 -35.91 4.97
N LYS A 634 -11.79 -36.46 6.00
CA LYS A 634 -13.26 -36.48 6.11
C LYS A 634 -13.71 -35.70 7.34
N LYS A 635 -14.73 -34.84 7.15
CA LYS A 635 -15.41 -34.16 8.25
C LYS A 635 -16.12 -35.16 9.12
N MET A 636 -15.81 -35.20 10.39
CA MET A 636 -16.38 -36.11 11.39
C MET A 636 -17.01 -35.27 12.49
N ALA A 637 -18.18 -35.68 12.98
CA ALA A 637 -18.83 -35.10 14.14
C ALA A 637 -18.89 -36.18 15.26
N LYS A 638 -18.61 -35.80 16.51
CA LYS A 638 -18.67 -36.69 17.66
C LYS A 638 -19.31 -35.99 18.86
#